data_2abb7f8370edc0945c0ead39258eedce
#
_entry.id   2abb7f8370edc0945c0ead39258eedce
#
_cell.length_a   1.000
_cell.length_b   1.000
_cell.length_c   1.000
_cell.angle_alpha   90.00
_cell.angle_beta   90.00
_cell.angle_gamma   90.00
#
_symmetry.space_group_name_H-M   'P 1'
#
loop_
_entity.id
_entity.type
_entity.pdbx_description
1 polymer ?
#
loop_
_entity_poly.entity_id
_entity_poly.type
_entity_poly.pdbx_seq_one_letter_code
_entity_poly.pdbx_strand_id
1 'polypeptide(L)'
;MKKYLLVVQIFISLNVWAQQTRWQLSNSTSIRWNAEEGLPYSDHIEMSGKFISAVVRYSVNADQSLIVQRDLVWPMLRTIPNNTHASLIRSFTIDVVKMISVNKRLIQKEFVKGITLNGKLIVESTLNDNLRLVRTLFPSTDLPLFGEEYELTNTGTKEITVEIPNVSILSNTKAGDGVEGSYAIAIKTYNAGAVTIQPQESIKFYLSFSGTKEGQDFSSVVMADELNKRNGLLSQLSQNLILETPDEILNRMFAFAKIRAAESIFQTKGGPMHGPGGLSYYAAIWANDQAEYINPFFPFLGYHYGIESALNAYQHFARFMNDEYNPIPSSIIAEGVDIWNGAGDRGDAAMIAYGAARFALSQGDRKIGEELWPLIQWCLEFNKRKLNQFGVVASDSDELEGRFPSGKANLCTSSLYYDALCSSEYLGKALGKDPQLLLEYKKRAAELKKSIENYFGATIMGFNTYRYYEGNDKLRAWICIPLTVNIFDRKQGTIDALFSPDLWTNDGLASQSGDKTFWDRSTLYALRGVFTAGDTKRGLLYLRHYSNRRLLGEHVPYPVEAFPEGNQRHLSAESGLYCRIFTEGLFGLRPTGLNSFTLTPQLPAEWDFMMLKKVHGFQQEFDLTVLRKGSNIQLTVKSGASIVFNKVIRNGSTQTITFRN
;
A
#
# COMPACT_ATOMS: atom_id res chain seq x y z
N MET A 1 3.73 49.32 -52.94
CA MET A 1 3.21 49.21 -51.56
C MET A 1 3.48 47.79 -51.06
N LYS A 2 4.57 47.62 -50.28
CA LYS A 2 4.96 46.33 -49.68
C LYS A 2 4.24 46.19 -48.33
N LYS A 3 3.39 45.19 -48.17
CA LYS A 3 2.77 44.81 -46.89
C LYS A 3 3.77 43.98 -46.09
N TYR A 4 4.22 44.47 -44.95
CA TYR A 4 4.97 43.73 -43.97
C TYR A 4 3.98 42.93 -43.10
N LEU A 5 4.14 41.59 -43.10
CA LEU A 5 3.42 40.71 -42.21
C LEU A 5 4.23 40.60 -40.90
N LEU A 6 3.68 41.16 -39.83
CA LEU A 6 4.28 41.08 -38.50
C LEU A 6 3.87 39.71 -37.87
N VAL A 7 4.80 38.79 -37.79
CA VAL A 7 4.61 37.53 -37.06
C VAL A 7 4.92 37.80 -35.60
N VAL A 8 3.89 37.90 -34.79
CA VAL A 8 4.03 37.94 -33.33
C VAL A 8 4.19 36.50 -32.83
N GLN A 9 5.42 36.10 -32.51
CA GLN A 9 5.69 34.86 -31.75
C GLN A 9 5.31 35.10 -30.31
N ILE A 10 4.18 34.52 -29.88
CA ILE A 10 3.81 34.45 -28.47
C ILE A 10 4.67 33.33 -27.85
N PHE A 11 5.74 33.72 -27.15
CA PHE A 11 6.43 32.84 -26.21
C PHE A 11 5.53 32.64 -25.01
N ILE A 12 4.79 31.51 -24.98
CA ILE A 12 4.19 31.02 -23.76
C ILE A 12 5.35 30.44 -22.93
N SER A 13 5.88 31.27 -22.04
CA SER A 13 6.76 30.78 -20.97
C SER A 13 5.92 29.89 -20.06
N LEU A 14 6.03 28.60 -20.24
CA LEU A 14 5.65 27.60 -19.21
C LEU A 14 6.53 27.88 -18.01
N ASN A 15 6.08 28.74 -17.11
CA ASN A 15 6.58 28.75 -15.74
C ASN A 15 6.18 27.41 -15.12
N VAL A 16 7.02 26.39 -15.30
CA VAL A 16 7.04 25.24 -14.41
C VAL A 16 7.46 25.81 -13.06
N TRP A 17 6.48 26.12 -12.24
CA TRP A 17 6.70 26.32 -10.83
C TRP A 17 7.29 25.00 -10.32
N ALA A 18 8.60 24.95 -10.18
CA ALA A 18 9.24 23.95 -9.35
C ALA A 18 8.69 24.20 -7.94
N GLN A 19 7.64 23.50 -7.58
CA GLN A 19 7.11 23.49 -6.22
C GLN A 19 8.29 23.02 -5.36
N GLN A 20 8.85 23.92 -4.58
CA GLN A 20 9.96 23.58 -3.69
C GLN A 20 9.46 22.51 -2.76
N THR A 21 9.87 21.25 -3.00
CA THR A 21 9.42 20.12 -2.21
C THR A 21 9.95 20.27 -0.79
N ARG A 22 9.08 20.13 0.19
CA ARG A 22 9.43 20.23 1.62
C ARG A 22 10.42 19.16 2.02
N TRP A 23 10.21 17.95 1.53
CA TRP A 23 11.02 16.79 1.80
C TRP A 23 12.06 16.57 0.71
N GLN A 24 13.17 15.98 1.08
CA GLN A 24 14.27 15.64 0.18
C GLN A 24 14.68 14.18 0.36
N LEU A 25 15.17 13.55 -0.70
CA LEU A 25 15.82 12.25 -0.59
C LEU A 25 17.06 12.40 0.28
N SER A 26 17.20 11.51 1.26
CA SER A 26 18.36 11.46 2.15
C SER A 26 18.86 10.02 2.18
N ASN A 27 20.14 9.77 2.26
CA ASN A 27 20.76 8.45 2.13
C ASN A 27 19.99 7.45 1.20
N SER A 28 20.31 6.16 1.20
CA SER A 28 19.67 5.17 0.32
C SER A 28 18.26 4.74 0.74
N THR A 29 17.77 5.08 1.95
CA THR A 29 16.55 4.49 2.51
C THR A 29 15.59 5.48 3.16
N SER A 30 15.91 6.79 3.19
CA SER A 30 15.12 7.77 3.93
C SER A 30 14.77 9.01 3.11
N ILE A 31 13.77 9.73 3.59
CA ILE A 31 13.50 11.12 3.23
C ILE A 31 13.71 11.99 4.46
N ARG A 32 14.12 13.23 4.26
CA ARG A 32 14.41 14.21 5.31
C ARG A 32 13.79 15.55 5.00
N TRP A 33 13.25 16.18 6.02
CA TRP A 33 12.89 17.59 6.05
C TRP A 33 13.78 18.31 7.06
N ASN A 34 14.41 19.42 6.66
CA ASN A 34 15.14 20.31 7.55
C ASN A 34 14.20 21.43 8.01
N ALA A 35 14.00 21.54 9.32
CA ALA A 35 13.12 22.53 9.91
C ALA A 35 13.78 23.91 9.93
N GLU A 36 13.06 24.90 9.43
CA GLU A 36 13.50 26.31 9.40
C GLU A 36 12.62 27.17 10.27
N GLU A 37 13.18 28.19 10.90
CA GLU A 37 12.43 29.16 11.69
C GLU A 37 11.44 29.93 10.80
N GLY A 38 10.23 30.14 11.30
CA GLY A 38 9.17 30.82 10.58
C GLY A 38 8.36 29.95 9.61
N LEU A 39 8.76 28.68 9.37
CA LEU A 39 8.11 27.75 8.45
C LEU A 39 7.47 26.56 9.20
N PRO A 40 6.26 26.72 9.75
CA PRO A 40 5.60 25.63 10.48
C PRO A 40 5.18 24.52 9.51
N TYR A 41 5.10 23.29 10.07
CA TYR A 41 4.62 22.12 9.34
C TYR A 41 3.95 21.13 10.28
N SER A 42 2.89 20.49 9.81
CA SER A 42 2.19 19.42 10.52
C SER A 42 1.86 18.29 9.58
N ASP A 43 2.09 17.06 10.02
CA ASP A 43 1.74 15.87 9.27
C ASP A 43 1.53 14.68 10.23
N HIS A 44 1.24 13.51 9.68
CA HIS A 44 1.21 12.27 10.43
C HIS A 44 1.82 11.13 9.62
N ILE A 45 2.35 10.13 10.32
CA ILE A 45 2.80 8.88 9.72
C ILE A 45 2.17 7.71 10.45
N GLU A 46 1.77 6.68 9.71
CA GLU A 46 1.34 5.42 10.28
C GLU A 46 2.43 4.37 10.16
N MET A 47 2.65 3.61 11.24
CA MET A 47 3.61 2.53 11.35
C MET A 47 3.00 1.40 12.16
N SER A 48 3.24 0.14 11.78
CA SER A 48 2.62 -1.01 12.45
C SER A 48 3.61 -2.15 12.73
N GLY A 49 3.30 -2.93 13.76
CA GLY A 49 3.82 -4.26 14.02
C GLY A 49 2.67 -5.25 14.17
N LYS A 50 2.97 -6.50 14.54
CA LYS A 50 1.97 -7.58 14.57
C LYS A 50 0.82 -7.36 15.57
N PHE A 51 1.04 -6.56 16.62
CA PHE A 51 0.08 -6.40 17.72
C PHE A 51 -0.28 -4.94 18.00
N ILE A 52 0.33 -4.00 17.29
CA ILE A 52 0.11 -2.57 17.49
C ILE A 52 0.22 -1.81 16.16
N SER A 53 -0.59 -0.77 16.02
CA SER A 53 -0.39 0.27 15.02
C SER A 53 -0.33 1.63 15.70
N ALA A 54 0.41 2.54 15.12
CA ALA A 54 0.59 3.90 15.63
C ALA A 54 0.44 4.92 14.50
N VAL A 55 -0.51 5.81 14.64
CA VAL A 55 -0.56 7.04 13.85
C VAL A 55 0.07 8.16 14.68
N VAL A 56 1.28 8.52 14.30
CA VAL A 56 2.04 9.57 15.00
C VAL A 56 1.84 10.88 14.26
N ARG A 57 1.11 11.80 14.92
CA ARG A 57 0.93 13.17 14.46
C ARG A 57 2.05 14.02 15.02
N TYR A 58 2.69 14.80 14.18
CA TYR A 58 3.76 15.70 14.58
C TYR A 58 3.56 17.08 13.96
N SER A 59 3.90 18.10 14.74
CA SER A 59 3.88 19.49 14.31
C SER A 59 5.15 20.18 14.77
N VAL A 60 5.76 20.92 13.87
CA VAL A 60 6.85 21.84 14.19
C VAL A 60 6.31 23.24 13.98
N ASN A 61 6.28 24.02 15.04
CA ASN A 61 5.77 25.39 15.04
C ASN A 61 6.76 26.36 14.37
N ALA A 62 6.33 27.60 14.13
CA ALA A 62 7.19 28.63 13.55
C ALA A 62 8.45 28.91 14.40
N ASP A 63 8.39 28.70 15.70
CA ASP A 63 9.53 28.83 16.62
C ASP A 63 10.35 27.53 16.77
N GLN A 64 10.17 26.56 15.88
CA GLN A 64 10.79 25.24 15.85
C GLN A 64 10.43 24.33 17.04
N SER A 65 9.46 24.70 17.89
CA SER A 65 9.00 23.81 18.96
C SER A 65 8.22 22.62 18.42
N LEU A 66 8.40 21.44 19.06
CA LEU A 66 7.78 20.18 18.65
C LEU A 66 6.49 19.91 19.44
N ILE A 67 5.46 19.44 18.72
CA ILE A 67 4.27 18.81 19.29
C ILE A 67 4.15 17.41 18.70
N VAL A 68 3.99 16.40 19.55
CA VAL A 68 3.80 15.00 19.11
C VAL A 68 2.59 14.43 19.84
N GLN A 69 1.65 13.85 19.05
CA GLN A 69 0.55 13.03 19.54
C GLN A 69 0.69 11.62 18.96
N ARG A 70 0.49 10.60 19.78
CA ARG A 70 0.50 9.20 19.37
C ARG A 70 -0.93 8.67 19.51
N ASP A 71 -1.55 8.33 18.38
CA ASP A 71 -2.81 7.61 18.37
C ASP A 71 -2.44 6.12 18.20
N LEU A 72 -2.45 5.39 19.31
CA LEU A 72 -2.04 3.98 19.36
C LEU A 72 -3.26 3.08 19.27
N VAL A 73 -3.15 2.06 18.45
CA VAL A 73 -4.19 1.08 18.20
C VAL A 73 -3.67 -0.30 18.55
N TRP A 74 -4.39 -1.01 19.39
CA TRP A 74 -4.18 -2.44 19.66
C TRP A 74 -5.29 -3.22 18.97
N PRO A 75 -5.04 -3.76 17.77
CA PRO A 75 -6.08 -4.38 16.93
C PRO A 75 -6.85 -5.50 17.62
N MET A 76 -6.14 -6.28 18.44
CA MET A 76 -6.69 -7.46 19.13
C MET A 76 -7.15 -7.20 20.57
N LEU A 77 -7.07 -5.97 21.06
CA LEU A 77 -7.82 -5.55 22.24
C LEU A 77 -9.21 -5.06 21.79
N ARG A 78 -10.09 -6.03 21.56
CA ARG A 78 -11.39 -5.82 20.92
C ARG A 78 -12.35 -5.06 21.82
N THR A 79 -13.02 -4.04 21.28
CA THR A 79 -14.00 -3.21 22.01
C THR A 79 -15.44 -3.63 21.71
N ILE A 80 -16.38 -3.17 22.55
CA ILE A 80 -17.81 -3.37 22.35
C ILE A 80 -18.42 -2.06 21.82
N PRO A 81 -19.23 -2.10 20.73
CA PRO A 81 -19.66 -3.27 19.97
C PRO A 81 -18.53 -3.90 19.13
N ASN A 82 -18.49 -5.24 19.06
CA ASN A 82 -17.49 -5.96 18.30
C ASN A 82 -17.79 -5.94 16.80
N ASN A 83 -17.41 -4.87 16.12
CA ASN A 83 -17.65 -4.64 14.70
C ASN A 83 -16.33 -4.41 13.94
N THR A 84 -16.39 -3.98 12.69
CA THR A 84 -15.23 -3.73 11.84
C THR A 84 -14.27 -2.65 12.37
N HIS A 85 -14.69 -1.83 13.33
CA HIS A 85 -13.91 -0.76 13.97
C HIS A 85 -13.54 -1.07 15.42
N ALA A 86 -13.83 -2.26 15.90
CA ALA A 86 -13.74 -2.63 17.31
C ALA A 86 -12.31 -2.89 17.79
N SER A 87 -11.38 -1.98 17.60
CA SER A 87 -10.03 -2.02 18.15
C SER A 87 -9.84 -0.96 19.22
N LEU A 88 -9.09 -1.27 20.30
CA LEU A 88 -8.79 -0.28 21.33
C LEU A 88 -7.86 0.80 20.75
N ILE A 89 -8.31 2.05 20.80
CA ILE A 89 -7.55 3.21 20.37
C ILE A 89 -7.36 4.14 21.57
N ARG A 90 -6.14 4.63 21.77
CA ARG A 90 -5.82 5.64 22.81
C ARG A 90 -4.85 6.67 22.26
N SER A 91 -5.10 7.93 22.59
CA SER A 91 -4.27 9.06 22.22
C SER A 91 -3.40 9.51 23.40
N PHE A 92 -2.12 9.77 23.13
CA PHE A 92 -1.13 10.18 24.11
C PHE A 92 -0.37 11.42 23.64
N THR A 93 -0.32 12.43 24.52
CA THR A 93 0.39 13.70 24.28
C THR A 93 1.54 13.92 25.26
N ILE A 94 1.82 12.94 26.14
CA ILE A 94 2.91 13.05 27.12
C ILE A 94 4.25 13.31 26.38
N ASP A 95 4.98 14.31 26.86
CA ASP A 95 6.30 14.67 26.35
C ASP A 95 7.30 14.65 27.51
N VAL A 96 8.03 13.56 27.63
CA VAL A 96 9.00 13.34 28.70
C VAL A 96 10.19 14.32 28.63
N VAL A 97 10.47 14.90 27.45
CA VAL A 97 11.57 15.88 27.31
C VAL A 97 11.29 17.13 28.11
N LYS A 98 10.05 17.57 28.20
CA LYS A 98 9.64 18.71 29.05
C LYS A 98 9.76 18.45 30.56
N MET A 99 9.94 17.19 30.94
CA MET A 99 10.11 16.74 32.31
C MET A 99 11.57 16.52 32.68
N ILE A 100 12.50 16.58 31.71
CA ILE A 100 13.93 16.45 31.94
C ILE A 100 14.47 17.73 32.60
N SER A 101 15.33 17.58 33.59
CA SER A 101 16.13 18.69 34.10
C SER A 101 17.62 18.53 33.72
N VAL A 102 18.23 19.65 33.39
CA VAL A 102 19.67 19.76 33.10
C VAL A 102 20.26 20.68 34.15
N ASN A 103 21.25 20.18 34.88
CA ASN A 103 21.86 20.91 35.99
C ASN A 103 20.79 21.50 36.97
N LYS A 104 19.78 20.69 37.31
CA LYS A 104 18.63 21.02 38.18
C LYS A 104 17.64 22.07 37.62
N ARG A 105 17.68 22.36 36.31
CA ARG A 105 16.74 23.25 35.64
C ARG A 105 15.96 22.47 34.57
N LEU A 106 14.63 22.58 34.57
CA LEU A 106 13.81 21.95 33.52
C LEU A 106 14.16 22.52 32.15
N ILE A 107 14.12 21.66 31.13
CA ILE A 107 14.26 22.06 29.73
C ILE A 107 13.09 22.98 29.39
N GLN A 108 13.41 24.21 28.99
CA GLN A 108 12.42 25.23 28.67
C GLN A 108 11.98 25.16 27.22
N LYS A 109 12.87 24.79 26.31
CA LYS A 109 12.62 24.83 24.89
C LYS A 109 13.38 23.73 24.16
N GLU A 110 12.74 23.15 23.16
CA GLU A 110 13.29 22.24 22.19
C GLU A 110 13.21 22.90 20.82
N PHE A 111 14.31 22.86 20.06
CA PHE A 111 14.38 23.39 18.70
C PHE A 111 14.60 22.25 17.72
N VAL A 112 13.60 21.88 16.95
CA VAL A 112 13.69 20.88 15.91
C VAL A 112 14.63 21.36 14.80
N LYS A 113 15.57 20.53 14.42
CA LYS A 113 16.50 20.76 13.30
C LYS A 113 16.10 19.97 12.05
N GLY A 114 15.49 18.83 12.23
CA GLY A 114 15.01 18.06 11.11
C GLY A 114 14.21 16.83 11.51
N ILE A 115 13.45 16.32 10.56
CA ILE A 115 12.68 15.08 10.67
C ILE A 115 13.13 14.14 9.54
N THR A 116 13.35 12.89 9.89
CA THR A 116 13.71 11.82 8.95
C THR A 116 12.68 10.69 9.03
N LEU A 117 12.22 10.22 7.88
CA LEU A 117 11.35 9.05 7.76
C LEU A 117 12.09 7.92 7.03
N ASN A 118 12.02 6.71 7.58
CA ASN A 118 12.59 5.49 6.99
C ASN A 118 11.89 4.23 7.52
N GLY A 119 10.56 4.25 7.64
CA GLY A 119 9.77 3.25 8.36
C GLY A 119 9.78 3.46 9.88
N LYS A 120 10.44 4.52 10.35
CA LYS A 120 10.42 5.09 11.69
C LYS A 120 10.29 6.60 11.56
N LEU A 121 9.86 7.26 12.63
CA LEU A 121 9.90 8.72 12.75
C LEU A 121 11.11 9.11 13.61
N ILE A 122 12.05 9.85 13.03
CA ILE A 122 13.26 10.31 13.71
C ILE A 122 13.22 11.84 13.73
N VAL A 123 13.31 12.43 14.93
CA VAL A 123 13.33 13.88 15.14
C VAL A 123 14.68 14.27 15.75
N GLU A 124 15.39 15.15 15.08
CA GLU A 124 16.63 15.76 15.58
C GLU A 124 16.36 17.15 16.08
N SER A 125 16.79 17.44 17.31
CA SER A 125 16.58 18.70 18.00
C SER A 125 17.80 19.15 18.77
N THR A 126 17.84 20.43 19.16
CA THR A 126 18.74 20.96 20.18
C THR A 126 17.92 21.40 21.39
N LEU A 127 18.44 21.06 22.58
CA LEU A 127 17.87 21.45 23.87
C LEU A 127 18.91 22.36 24.53
N ASN A 128 18.58 23.63 24.81
CA ASN A 128 19.56 24.59 25.32
C ASN A 128 20.88 24.60 24.50
N ASP A 129 21.89 25.34 24.91
CA ASP A 129 23.04 25.67 24.08
C ASP A 129 24.00 24.50 23.78
N ASN A 130 23.94 23.38 24.52
CA ASN A 130 24.96 22.33 24.44
C ASN A 130 24.42 20.90 24.53
N LEU A 131 23.12 20.69 24.28
CA LEU A 131 22.53 19.35 24.34
C LEU A 131 21.77 19.05 23.05
N ARG A 132 22.24 18.05 22.30
CA ARG A 132 21.55 17.50 21.14
C ARG A 132 20.65 16.36 21.58
N LEU A 133 19.45 16.29 20.99
CA LEU A 133 18.49 15.20 21.18
C LEU A 133 18.17 14.56 19.83
N VAL A 134 18.18 13.24 19.80
CA VAL A 134 17.58 12.45 18.71
C VAL A 134 16.50 11.57 19.31
N ARG A 135 15.26 11.73 18.83
CA ARG A 135 14.13 10.86 19.17
C ARG A 135 13.89 9.88 18.03
N THR A 136 13.76 8.59 18.32
CA THR A 136 13.38 7.56 17.34
C THR A 136 12.11 6.89 17.82
N LEU A 137 10.99 7.09 17.08
CA LEU A 137 9.69 6.55 17.40
C LEU A 137 9.39 5.36 16.48
N PHE A 138 8.94 4.23 17.07
CA PHE A 138 8.75 2.99 16.33
C PHE A 138 7.74 2.07 17.02
N PRO A 139 6.94 1.28 16.26
CA PRO A 139 6.17 0.17 16.82
C PRO A 139 7.12 -1.03 17.03
N SER A 140 6.93 -1.78 18.10
CA SER A 140 7.53 -3.10 18.22
C SER A 140 7.04 -4.01 17.09
N THR A 141 7.91 -4.84 16.56
CA THR A 141 7.55 -5.80 15.51
C THR A 141 6.66 -6.92 16.05
N ASP A 142 6.94 -7.40 17.26
CA ASP A 142 6.36 -8.64 17.80
C ASP A 142 5.63 -8.48 19.14
N LEU A 143 5.56 -7.26 19.70
CA LEU A 143 4.89 -6.99 20.97
C LEU A 143 3.80 -5.91 20.83
N PRO A 144 2.77 -5.90 21.69
CA PRO A 144 1.74 -4.86 21.72
C PRO A 144 2.27 -3.57 22.36
N LEU A 145 3.40 -3.08 21.85
CA LEU A 145 4.20 -2.01 22.43
C LEU A 145 4.63 -1.01 21.36
N PHE A 146 4.46 0.27 21.63
CA PHE A 146 5.08 1.37 20.89
C PHE A 146 6.24 1.92 21.70
N GLY A 147 7.40 2.07 21.08
CA GLY A 147 8.65 2.49 21.69
C GLY A 147 9.16 3.83 21.17
N GLU A 148 9.83 4.56 22.04
CA GLU A 148 10.60 5.75 21.71
C GLU A 148 11.98 5.65 22.35
N GLU A 149 13.04 5.75 21.53
CA GLU A 149 14.41 5.94 21.97
C GLU A 149 14.73 7.42 21.98
N TYR A 150 15.38 7.87 23.04
CA TYR A 150 15.90 9.22 23.20
C TYR A 150 17.41 9.14 23.41
N GLU A 151 18.18 9.72 22.51
CA GLU A 151 19.63 9.84 22.61
C GLU A 151 19.99 11.30 22.89
N LEU A 152 20.57 11.55 24.07
CA LEU A 152 21.04 12.86 24.49
C LEU A 152 22.57 12.91 24.37
N THR A 153 23.07 13.85 23.60
CA THR A 153 24.52 14.07 23.38
C THR A 153 24.92 15.42 23.96
N ASN A 154 25.92 15.42 24.83
CA ASN A 154 26.55 16.67 25.31
C ASN A 154 27.50 17.20 24.21
N THR A 155 27.10 18.25 23.52
CA THR A 155 27.91 18.92 22.48
C THR A 155 28.79 20.04 23.01
N GLY A 156 28.73 20.29 24.33
CA GLY A 156 29.54 21.32 25.00
C GLY A 156 30.93 20.84 25.36
N THR A 157 31.62 21.67 26.15
CA THR A 157 33.02 21.44 26.61
C THR A 157 33.11 21.09 28.10
N LYS A 158 31.97 21.06 28.82
CA LYS A 158 31.89 20.73 30.25
C LYS A 158 30.88 19.60 30.42
N GLU A 159 31.08 18.80 31.47
CA GLU A 159 30.09 17.81 31.87
C GLU A 159 28.76 18.45 32.24
N ILE A 160 27.69 17.73 32.01
CA ILE A 160 26.33 18.13 32.40
C ILE A 160 25.64 16.97 33.12
N THR A 161 24.88 17.32 34.15
CA THR A 161 24.03 16.35 34.86
C THR A 161 22.61 16.47 34.34
N VAL A 162 22.05 15.35 33.89
CA VAL A 162 20.68 15.24 33.37
C VAL A 162 19.90 14.34 34.33
N GLU A 163 18.72 14.80 34.74
CA GLU A 163 17.74 14.01 35.49
C GLU A 163 16.62 13.56 34.54
N ILE A 164 16.56 12.28 34.25
CA ILE A 164 15.53 11.65 33.39
C ILE A 164 14.34 11.25 34.26
N PRO A 165 13.10 11.66 33.91
CA PRO A 165 11.93 11.38 34.72
C PRO A 165 11.63 9.89 34.80
N ASN A 166 11.30 9.41 36.01
CA ASN A 166 10.80 8.05 36.20
C ASN A 166 9.27 8.04 36.04
N VAL A 167 8.80 7.85 34.80
CA VAL A 167 7.39 7.71 34.48
C VAL A 167 6.98 6.26 34.62
N SER A 168 5.95 5.97 35.39
CA SER A 168 5.32 4.66 35.54
C SER A 168 3.83 4.85 35.73
N ILE A 169 3.06 4.79 34.65
CA ILE A 169 1.61 4.99 34.66
C ILE A 169 0.95 3.70 34.23
N LEU A 170 -0.03 3.23 35.00
CA LEU A 170 -0.88 2.10 34.69
C LEU A 170 -2.34 2.55 34.77
N SER A 171 -3.11 2.23 33.75
CA SER A 171 -4.56 2.49 33.71
C SER A 171 -5.29 1.32 33.07
N ASN A 172 -6.50 1.04 33.54
CA ASN A 172 -7.32 -0.04 33.00
C ASN A 172 -8.56 0.54 32.30
N THR A 173 -8.99 -0.12 31.23
CA THR A 173 -10.30 0.13 30.63
C THR A 173 -11.40 -0.44 31.53
N LYS A 174 -12.65 0.01 31.35
CA LYS A 174 -13.78 -0.67 32.01
C LYS A 174 -13.99 -2.05 31.42
N ALA A 175 -14.27 -3.05 32.25
CA ALA A 175 -14.49 -4.43 31.80
C ALA A 175 -15.63 -4.54 30.77
N GLY A 176 -16.68 -3.71 30.89
CA GLY A 176 -17.81 -3.70 29.95
C GLY A 176 -17.52 -3.08 28.58
N ASP A 177 -16.37 -2.40 28.41
CA ASP A 177 -15.98 -1.80 27.14
C ASP A 177 -15.17 -2.78 26.25
N GLY A 178 -14.63 -3.85 26.84
CA GLY A 178 -13.81 -4.83 26.14
C GLY A 178 -14.51 -6.16 25.93
N VAL A 179 -14.32 -6.79 24.77
CA VAL A 179 -14.86 -8.12 24.46
C VAL A 179 -14.31 -9.19 25.42
N GLU A 180 -13.04 -9.03 25.84
CA GLU A 180 -12.37 -9.93 26.77
C GLU A 180 -12.17 -9.31 28.16
N GLY A 181 -13.05 -8.38 28.54
CA GLY A 181 -12.98 -7.71 29.85
C GLY A 181 -12.11 -6.45 29.82
N SER A 182 -11.44 -6.19 30.94
CA SER A 182 -10.59 -4.99 31.11
C SER A 182 -9.24 -5.19 30.41
N TYR A 183 -8.73 -4.10 29.80
CA TYR A 183 -7.40 -4.03 29.22
C TYR A 183 -6.52 -3.08 30.00
N ALA A 184 -5.27 -3.46 30.26
CA ALA A 184 -4.28 -2.64 30.95
C ALA A 184 -3.45 -1.83 29.93
N ILE A 185 -3.34 -0.53 30.16
CA ILE A 185 -2.52 0.40 29.36
C ILE A 185 -1.42 0.93 30.27
N ALA A 186 -0.16 0.69 29.88
CA ALA A 186 0.99 1.14 30.67
C ALA A 186 1.88 2.10 29.87
N ILE A 187 2.41 3.11 30.57
CA ILE A 187 3.43 4.02 30.06
C ILE A 187 4.63 3.94 31.01
N LYS A 188 5.82 3.67 30.48
CA LYS A 188 7.00 3.44 31.31
C LYS A 188 8.25 4.03 30.69
N THR A 189 9.08 4.72 31.50
CA THR A 189 10.46 5.08 31.13
C THR A 189 11.44 3.98 31.53
N TYR A 190 12.51 3.84 30.77
CA TYR A 190 13.64 2.96 31.06
C TYR A 190 14.93 3.78 31.06
N ASN A 191 15.90 3.39 31.88
CA ASN A 191 17.13 4.14 32.14
C ASN A 191 16.85 5.56 32.69
N ALA A 192 15.85 5.65 33.59
CA ALA A 192 15.51 6.88 34.30
C ALA A 192 16.49 7.19 35.43
N GLY A 193 16.50 8.43 35.91
CA GLY A 193 17.30 8.91 37.02
C GLY A 193 18.40 9.90 36.62
N ALA A 194 19.25 10.24 37.58
CA ALA A 194 20.33 11.20 37.38
C ALA A 194 21.53 10.54 36.70
N VAL A 195 22.04 11.19 35.65
CA VAL A 195 23.24 10.74 34.92
C VAL A 195 24.09 11.94 34.51
N THR A 196 25.42 11.81 34.61
CA THR A 196 26.38 12.82 34.14
C THR A 196 26.87 12.43 32.74
N ILE A 197 26.79 13.37 31.80
CA ILE A 197 27.24 13.17 30.41
C ILE A 197 28.50 14.00 30.22
N GLN A 198 29.64 13.34 29.92
CA GLN A 198 30.87 13.99 29.61
C GLN A 198 30.82 14.73 28.26
N PRO A 199 31.69 15.70 27.99
CA PRO A 199 31.78 16.35 26.68
C PRO A 199 31.89 15.33 25.54
N GLN A 200 31.04 15.47 24.51
CA GLN A 200 30.94 14.61 23.33
C GLN A 200 30.44 13.18 23.60
N GLU A 201 30.00 12.85 24.82
CA GLU A 201 29.36 11.58 25.14
C GLU A 201 27.84 11.65 24.96
N SER A 202 27.25 10.48 24.80
CA SER A 202 25.81 10.31 24.63
C SER A 202 25.26 9.29 25.64
N ILE A 203 24.03 9.51 26.06
CA ILE A 203 23.26 8.53 26.84
C ILE A 203 21.95 8.20 26.11
N LYS A 204 21.38 7.03 26.43
CA LYS A 204 20.10 6.60 25.90
C LYS A 204 19.12 6.25 27.00
N PHE A 205 17.91 6.72 26.85
CA PHE A 205 16.78 6.29 27.66
C PHE A 205 15.57 6.01 26.73
N TYR A 206 14.53 5.38 27.26
CA TYR A 206 13.39 4.97 26.43
C TYR A 206 12.08 5.29 27.12
N LEU A 207 11.03 5.45 26.30
CA LEU A 207 9.64 5.49 26.72
C LEU A 207 8.87 4.41 25.97
N SER A 208 8.01 3.67 26.67
CA SER A 208 7.12 2.70 26.04
C SER A 208 5.66 2.98 26.37
N PHE A 209 4.79 2.60 25.43
CA PHE A 209 3.34 2.55 25.58
C PHE A 209 2.90 1.13 25.26
N SER A 210 2.29 0.41 26.17
CA SER A 210 1.82 -0.94 25.95
C SER A 210 0.35 -1.10 26.31
N GLY A 211 -0.34 -1.98 25.56
CA GLY A 211 -1.71 -2.40 25.84
C GLY A 211 -1.78 -3.91 25.97
N THR A 212 -2.36 -4.41 27.05
CA THR A 212 -2.36 -5.86 27.38
C THR A 212 -3.72 -6.33 27.86
N LYS A 213 -3.97 -7.64 27.68
CA LYS A 213 -5.05 -8.34 28.37
C LYS A 213 -4.65 -8.60 29.82
N GLU A 214 -5.63 -8.82 30.67
CA GLU A 214 -5.37 -9.13 32.09
C GLU A 214 -4.39 -10.31 32.23
N GLY A 215 -3.43 -10.17 33.15
CA GLY A 215 -2.41 -11.18 33.44
C GLY A 215 -1.19 -11.19 32.51
N GLN A 216 -1.11 -10.31 31.51
CA GLN A 216 0.08 -10.15 30.67
C GLN A 216 0.99 -9.06 31.24
N ASP A 217 2.30 -9.33 31.30
CA ASP A 217 3.31 -8.38 31.77
C ASP A 217 4.48 -8.27 30.77
N PHE A 218 4.89 -7.04 30.48
CA PHE A 218 6.03 -6.71 29.63
C PHE A 218 7.12 -5.94 30.39
N SER A 219 7.19 -6.10 31.71
CA SER A 219 8.16 -5.39 32.56
C SER A 219 9.63 -5.73 32.26
N SER A 220 9.90 -6.89 31.67
CA SER A 220 11.25 -7.38 31.32
C SER A 220 11.72 -7.03 29.91
N VAL A 221 11.01 -6.16 29.16
CA VAL A 221 11.37 -5.81 27.79
C VAL A 221 12.63 -4.97 27.75
N VAL A 222 13.58 -5.36 26.90
CA VAL A 222 14.76 -4.58 26.55
C VAL A 222 14.45 -3.73 25.32
N MET A 223 14.24 -2.43 25.50
CA MET A 223 13.76 -1.52 24.45
C MET A 223 14.73 -1.42 23.26
N ALA A 224 16.04 -1.53 23.49
CA ALA A 224 17.04 -1.55 22.42
C ALA A 224 16.84 -2.77 21.48
N ASP A 225 16.45 -3.92 22.02
CA ASP A 225 16.20 -5.12 21.23
C ASP A 225 14.93 -4.97 20.36
N GLU A 226 13.91 -4.29 20.86
CA GLU A 226 12.70 -4.00 20.07
C GLU A 226 13.00 -3.05 18.89
N LEU A 227 13.84 -2.03 19.10
CA LEU A 227 14.33 -1.19 18.02
C LEU A 227 15.18 -1.97 17.00
N ASN A 228 16.02 -2.90 17.48
CA ASN A 228 16.83 -3.77 16.62
C ASN A 228 15.95 -4.72 15.79
N LYS A 229 14.88 -5.29 16.36
CA LYS A 229 13.90 -6.11 15.61
C LYS A 229 13.21 -5.27 14.53
N ARG A 230 12.79 -4.03 14.85
CA ARG A 230 12.22 -3.11 13.84
C ARG A 230 13.21 -2.82 12.72
N ASN A 231 14.47 -2.53 13.04
CA ASN A 231 15.52 -2.32 12.05
C ASN A 231 15.76 -3.58 11.19
N GLY A 232 15.69 -4.77 11.78
CA GLY A 232 15.79 -6.05 11.08
C GLY A 232 14.67 -6.25 10.05
N LEU A 233 13.42 -5.99 10.43
CA LEU A 233 12.28 -6.03 9.50
C LEU A 233 12.45 -5.04 8.34
N LEU A 234 12.80 -3.79 8.63
CA LEU A 234 13.01 -2.77 7.60
C LEU A 234 14.15 -3.14 6.65
N SER A 235 15.24 -3.73 7.17
CA SER A 235 16.35 -4.25 6.38
C SER A 235 15.91 -5.39 5.47
N GLN A 236 15.16 -6.37 5.99
CA GLN A 236 14.62 -7.47 5.20
C GLN A 236 13.75 -6.97 4.05
N LEU A 237 12.80 -6.06 4.32
CA LEU A 237 11.93 -5.50 3.29
C LEU A 237 12.71 -4.68 2.25
N SER A 238 13.78 -3.99 2.65
CA SER A 238 14.60 -3.21 1.72
C SER A 238 15.44 -4.10 0.79
N GLN A 239 15.79 -5.30 1.24
CA GLN A 239 16.64 -6.24 0.49
C GLN A 239 15.86 -7.12 -0.50
N ASN A 240 14.53 -7.21 -0.39
CA ASN A 240 13.68 -7.99 -1.28
C ASN A 240 12.98 -7.08 -2.29
N LEU A 241 12.73 -7.59 -3.50
CA LEU A 241 11.99 -6.90 -4.58
C LEU A 241 12.48 -5.45 -4.77
N ILE A 242 13.71 -5.29 -5.21
CA ILE A 242 14.35 -3.98 -5.35
C ILE A 242 14.08 -3.43 -6.75
N LEU A 243 13.49 -2.24 -6.82
CA LEU A 243 13.32 -1.49 -8.07
C LEU A 243 14.55 -0.59 -8.28
N GLU A 244 15.17 -0.70 -9.45
CA GLU A 244 16.23 0.20 -9.92
C GLU A 244 15.87 0.77 -11.29
N THR A 245 15.72 2.08 -11.34
CA THR A 245 15.49 2.86 -12.56
C THR A 245 16.33 4.13 -12.51
N PRO A 246 16.47 4.89 -13.60
CA PRO A 246 17.11 6.21 -13.57
C PRO A 246 16.39 7.24 -12.68
N ASP A 247 15.19 6.94 -12.18
CA ASP A 247 14.35 7.84 -11.39
C ASP A 247 14.41 7.47 -9.90
N GLU A 248 15.21 8.20 -9.13
CA GLU A 248 15.41 7.93 -7.70
C GLU A 248 14.14 8.12 -6.86
N ILE A 249 13.24 9.03 -7.27
CA ILE A 249 11.98 9.26 -6.56
C ILE A 249 11.09 8.02 -6.66
N LEU A 250 10.99 7.43 -7.86
CA LEU A 250 10.22 6.21 -8.07
C LEU A 250 10.80 5.03 -7.30
N ASN A 251 12.14 4.88 -7.34
CA ASN A 251 12.83 3.83 -6.59
C ASN A 251 12.58 3.95 -5.08
N ARG A 252 12.63 5.18 -4.55
CA ARG A 252 12.41 5.45 -3.13
C ARG A 252 10.95 5.27 -2.74
N MET A 253 10.01 5.80 -3.51
CA MET A 253 8.58 5.63 -3.23
C MET A 253 8.19 4.14 -3.26
N PHE A 254 8.76 3.35 -4.19
CA PHE A 254 8.57 1.90 -4.23
C PHE A 254 9.07 1.22 -2.94
N ALA A 255 10.24 1.63 -2.43
CA ALA A 255 10.78 1.10 -1.19
C ALA A 255 9.89 1.43 0.03
N PHE A 256 9.37 2.66 0.12
CA PHE A 256 8.44 3.04 1.17
C PHE A 256 7.10 2.29 1.06
N ALA A 257 6.55 2.18 -0.15
CA ALA A 257 5.31 1.45 -0.37
C ALA A 257 5.41 -0.03 0.06
N LYS A 258 6.55 -0.70 -0.17
CA LYS A 258 6.79 -2.07 0.34
C LYS A 258 6.68 -2.16 1.87
N ILE A 259 7.25 -1.17 2.58
CA ILE A 259 7.20 -1.14 4.05
C ILE A 259 5.75 -1.06 4.50
N ARG A 260 5.00 -0.07 3.99
CA ARG A 260 3.60 0.11 4.42
C ARG A 260 2.71 -1.07 4.06
N ALA A 261 2.88 -1.64 2.87
CA ALA A 261 2.16 -2.82 2.42
C ALA A 261 2.41 -4.06 3.31
N ALA A 262 3.63 -4.20 3.85
CA ALA A 262 4.06 -5.39 4.58
C ALA A 262 3.82 -5.30 6.11
N GLU A 263 3.70 -4.11 6.69
CA GLU A 263 3.67 -3.95 8.15
C GLU A 263 2.28 -3.99 8.76
N SER A 264 1.20 -3.82 7.97
CA SER A 264 -0.18 -3.78 8.48
C SER A 264 -0.82 -5.16 8.54
N ILE A 265 -0.08 -6.14 9.01
CA ILE A 265 -0.54 -7.54 9.18
C ILE A 265 -0.55 -7.86 10.67
N PHE A 266 -1.74 -8.11 11.21
CA PHE A 266 -1.96 -8.30 12.64
C PHE A 266 -2.16 -9.76 12.98
N GLN A 267 -1.55 -10.22 14.08
CA GLN A 267 -1.75 -11.55 14.60
C GLN A 267 -3.08 -11.62 15.34
N THR A 268 -4.02 -12.38 14.80
CA THR A 268 -5.34 -12.63 15.38
C THR A 268 -5.48 -14.07 15.88
N LYS A 269 -6.59 -14.40 16.56
CA LYS A 269 -6.94 -15.79 16.89
C LYS A 269 -7.18 -16.63 15.64
N GLY A 270 -7.63 -16.01 14.54
CA GLY A 270 -7.84 -16.64 13.25
C GLY A 270 -6.60 -16.67 12.35
N GLY A 271 -5.39 -16.42 12.88
CA GLY A 271 -4.15 -16.31 12.12
C GLY A 271 -3.80 -14.89 11.72
N PRO A 272 -2.76 -14.68 10.90
CA PRO A 272 -2.37 -13.35 10.46
C PRO A 272 -3.40 -12.76 9.49
N MET A 273 -3.82 -11.53 9.74
CA MET A 273 -4.79 -10.79 8.91
C MET A 273 -4.25 -9.41 8.55
N HIS A 274 -4.28 -9.07 7.27
CA HIS A 274 -3.91 -7.76 6.78
C HIS A 274 -5.07 -6.78 6.99
N GLY A 275 -4.92 -5.84 7.92
CA GLY A 275 -5.87 -4.75 8.15
C GLY A 275 -5.44 -3.50 7.39
N PRO A 276 -6.35 -2.79 6.70
CA PRO A 276 -5.97 -1.59 5.95
C PRO A 276 -5.32 -0.49 6.79
N GLY A 277 -5.76 -0.25 8.03
CA GLY A 277 -5.18 0.75 8.92
C GLY A 277 -5.99 2.05 9.03
N GLY A 278 -5.29 3.21 9.08
CA GLY A 278 -5.89 4.54 8.99
C GLY A 278 -6.71 4.98 10.19
N LEU A 279 -6.41 4.54 11.40
CA LEU A 279 -7.20 4.75 12.64
C LEU A 279 -8.63 4.18 12.61
N SER A 280 -8.96 3.32 11.64
CA SER A 280 -10.32 2.79 11.49
C SER A 280 -10.37 1.31 11.17
N TYR A 281 -9.48 0.80 10.34
CA TYR A 281 -9.65 -0.48 9.65
C TYR A 281 -8.65 -1.55 10.09
N TYR A 282 -8.63 -1.87 11.39
CA TYR A 282 -7.72 -2.88 11.96
C TYR A 282 -8.42 -4.15 12.39
N ALA A 283 -9.72 -4.10 12.46
CA ALA A 283 -10.54 -5.10 13.11
C ALA A 283 -11.24 -6.03 12.12
N ALA A 284 -10.92 -5.93 10.83
CA ALA A 284 -11.53 -6.72 9.78
C ALA A 284 -10.62 -6.81 8.55
N ILE A 285 -10.94 -7.76 7.66
CA ILE A 285 -10.43 -7.86 6.30
C ILE A 285 -11.55 -7.57 5.31
N TRP A 286 -11.22 -6.94 4.19
CA TRP A 286 -12.15 -6.65 3.08
C TRP A 286 -11.72 -7.41 1.83
N ALA A 287 -12.70 -7.90 1.06
CA ALA A 287 -12.43 -8.70 -0.14
C ALA A 287 -11.61 -7.95 -1.18
N ASN A 288 -11.91 -6.67 -1.43
CA ASN A 288 -11.15 -5.83 -2.36
C ASN A 288 -9.71 -5.60 -1.88
N ASP A 289 -9.52 -5.16 -0.63
CA ASP A 289 -8.18 -4.90 -0.09
C ASP A 289 -7.29 -6.14 -0.14
N GLN A 290 -7.86 -7.30 0.20
CA GLN A 290 -7.14 -8.56 0.19
C GLN A 290 -6.93 -9.08 -1.23
N ALA A 291 -8.01 -9.46 -1.89
CA ALA A 291 -7.94 -10.23 -3.13
C ALA A 291 -7.52 -9.39 -4.34
N GLU A 292 -7.98 -8.14 -4.39
CA GLU A 292 -7.74 -7.30 -5.55
C GLU A 292 -6.44 -6.50 -5.44
N TYR A 293 -6.10 -6.00 -4.24
CA TYR A 293 -4.99 -5.05 -4.08
C TYR A 293 -3.71 -5.71 -3.60
N ILE A 294 -3.71 -6.32 -2.40
CA ILE A 294 -2.46 -6.66 -1.70
C ILE A 294 -2.00 -8.11 -1.91
N ASN A 295 -2.91 -9.09 -1.87
CA ASN A 295 -2.51 -10.50 -1.88
C ASN A 295 -1.75 -10.92 -3.14
N PRO A 296 -2.09 -10.46 -4.38
CA PRO A 296 -1.31 -10.78 -5.56
C PRO A 296 0.12 -10.20 -5.56
N PHE A 297 0.41 -9.25 -4.69
CA PHE A 297 1.74 -8.62 -4.56
C PHE A 297 2.68 -9.41 -3.65
N PHE A 298 2.19 -9.99 -2.54
CA PHE A 298 3.03 -10.64 -1.55
C PHE A 298 3.94 -11.76 -2.06
N PRO A 299 3.55 -12.61 -3.03
CA PRO A 299 4.46 -13.58 -3.62
C PRO A 299 5.74 -12.95 -4.15
N PHE A 300 5.63 -11.83 -4.87
CA PHE A 300 6.78 -11.15 -5.48
C PHE A 300 7.68 -10.46 -4.47
N LEU A 301 7.15 -10.03 -3.35
CA LEU A 301 7.92 -9.49 -2.24
C LEU A 301 8.73 -10.56 -1.49
N GLY A 302 8.26 -11.82 -1.50
CA GLY A 302 8.91 -12.92 -0.75
C GLY A 302 8.85 -12.74 0.77
N TYR A 303 7.87 -12.01 1.26
CA TYR A 303 7.65 -11.80 2.69
C TYR A 303 6.70 -12.87 3.22
N HIS A 304 7.23 -13.83 3.96
CA HIS A 304 6.50 -15.03 4.41
C HIS A 304 5.23 -14.68 5.17
N TYR A 305 5.29 -13.75 6.12
CA TYR A 305 4.14 -13.36 6.92
C TYR A 305 3.02 -12.70 6.08
N GLY A 306 3.39 -11.98 4.99
CA GLY A 306 2.45 -11.48 4.01
C GLY A 306 1.78 -12.59 3.21
N ILE A 307 2.55 -13.61 2.82
CA ILE A 307 2.04 -14.79 2.11
C ILE A 307 1.06 -15.58 2.98
N GLU A 308 1.41 -15.79 4.26
CA GLU A 308 0.51 -16.44 5.24
C GLU A 308 -0.79 -15.65 5.42
N SER A 309 -0.71 -14.32 5.56
CA SER A 309 -1.91 -13.50 5.71
C SER A 309 -2.82 -13.54 4.49
N ALA A 310 -2.24 -13.61 3.28
CA ALA A 310 -2.99 -13.73 2.03
C ALA A 310 -3.72 -15.08 1.95
N LEU A 311 -3.03 -16.18 2.23
CA LEU A 311 -3.63 -17.51 2.26
C LEU A 311 -4.75 -17.58 3.30
N ASN A 312 -4.48 -17.09 4.51
CA ASN A 312 -5.45 -17.06 5.60
C ASN A 312 -6.71 -16.24 5.23
N ALA A 313 -6.54 -15.09 4.55
CA ALA A 313 -7.68 -14.30 4.08
C ALA A 313 -8.57 -15.10 3.11
N TYR A 314 -8.00 -15.82 2.15
CA TYR A 314 -8.77 -16.67 1.25
C TYR A 314 -9.46 -17.84 1.97
N GLN A 315 -8.80 -18.45 2.95
CA GLN A 315 -9.40 -19.50 3.80
C GLN A 315 -10.59 -18.96 4.60
N HIS A 316 -10.49 -17.74 5.11
CA HIS A 316 -11.62 -17.09 5.79
C HIS A 316 -12.80 -16.84 4.86
N PHE A 317 -12.59 -16.35 3.63
CA PHE A 317 -13.66 -16.18 2.65
C PHE A 317 -14.25 -17.52 2.20
N ALA A 318 -13.44 -18.58 2.07
CA ALA A 318 -13.89 -19.92 1.68
C ALA A 318 -14.92 -20.53 2.63
N ARG A 319 -14.92 -20.15 3.92
CA ARG A 319 -15.92 -20.63 4.91
C ARG A 319 -17.35 -20.21 4.59
N PHE A 320 -17.53 -19.21 3.74
CA PHE A 320 -18.84 -18.69 3.36
C PHE A 320 -19.35 -19.25 2.02
N MET A 321 -18.62 -20.18 1.40
CA MET A 321 -19.14 -20.94 0.27
C MET A 321 -20.37 -21.72 0.71
N ASN A 322 -21.41 -21.73 -0.11
CA ASN A 322 -22.70 -22.39 0.18
C ASN A 322 -23.31 -22.95 -1.10
N ASP A 323 -24.20 -23.93 -0.97
CA ASP A 323 -24.80 -24.66 -2.11
C ASP A 323 -25.81 -23.78 -2.87
N GLU A 324 -26.41 -22.79 -2.21
CA GLU A 324 -27.39 -21.86 -2.78
C GLU A 324 -26.70 -20.75 -3.60
N TYR A 325 -25.39 -20.61 -3.52
CA TYR A 325 -24.62 -19.52 -4.12
C TYR A 325 -25.12 -18.14 -3.65
N ASN A 326 -25.38 -18.00 -2.35
CA ASN A 326 -25.57 -16.68 -1.74
C ASN A 326 -24.21 -15.94 -1.69
N PRO A 327 -24.21 -14.60 -1.77
CA PRO A 327 -22.96 -13.82 -1.79
C PRO A 327 -22.04 -14.10 -0.61
N ILE A 328 -20.74 -14.21 -0.88
CA ILE A 328 -19.69 -14.16 0.16
C ILE A 328 -19.69 -12.75 0.77
N PRO A 329 -19.52 -12.61 2.11
CA PRO A 329 -19.51 -11.29 2.74
C PRO A 329 -18.34 -10.43 2.23
N SER A 330 -18.61 -9.13 2.09
CA SER A 330 -17.62 -8.15 1.65
C SER A 330 -16.49 -7.96 2.65
N SER A 331 -16.76 -8.21 3.94
CA SER A 331 -15.81 -8.05 5.03
C SER A 331 -16.02 -9.12 6.11
N ILE A 332 -14.91 -9.55 6.69
CA ILE A 332 -14.89 -10.51 7.80
C ILE A 332 -14.18 -9.82 8.97
N ILE A 333 -14.87 -9.77 10.12
CA ILE A 333 -14.31 -9.17 11.33
C ILE A 333 -13.16 -10.05 11.83
N ALA A 334 -12.08 -9.43 12.26
CA ALA A 334 -10.94 -10.11 12.85
C ALA A 334 -11.43 -11.02 13.99
N GLU A 335 -10.77 -12.13 14.22
CA GLU A 335 -11.23 -13.25 15.04
C GLU A 335 -12.21 -14.19 14.29
N GLY A 336 -12.70 -13.78 13.11
CA GLY A 336 -13.31 -14.65 12.10
C GLY A 336 -14.72 -15.16 12.39
N VAL A 337 -15.48 -14.50 13.27
CA VAL A 337 -16.84 -14.97 13.64
C VAL A 337 -17.94 -14.11 13.06
N ASP A 338 -17.73 -12.80 12.92
CA ASP A 338 -18.75 -11.86 12.42
C ASP A 338 -18.40 -11.34 11.04
N ILE A 339 -19.41 -10.81 10.34
CA ILE A 339 -19.33 -10.29 8.98
C ILE A 339 -19.99 -8.93 8.85
N TRP A 340 -19.63 -8.22 7.78
CA TRP A 340 -20.29 -6.98 7.38
C TRP A 340 -20.79 -7.09 5.93
N ASN A 341 -22.06 -6.81 5.70
CA ASN A 341 -22.74 -6.90 4.40
C ASN A 341 -23.49 -5.60 4.03
N GLY A 342 -23.05 -4.46 4.57
CA GLY A 342 -23.82 -3.22 4.46
C GLY A 342 -24.09 -2.72 3.04
N ALA A 343 -23.22 -3.04 2.07
CA ALA A 343 -23.38 -2.61 0.67
C ALA A 343 -23.91 -3.70 -0.27
N GLY A 344 -24.31 -4.87 0.25
CA GLY A 344 -24.70 -6.02 -0.55
C GLY A 344 -23.53 -6.65 -1.31
N ASP A 345 -23.81 -7.33 -2.42
CA ASP A 345 -22.79 -7.89 -3.33
C ASP A 345 -22.09 -6.77 -4.10
N ARG A 346 -20.81 -6.54 -3.83
CA ARG A 346 -19.96 -5.54 -4.48
C ARG A 346 -19.18 -6.11 -5.67
N GLY A 347 -19.46 -7.34 -6.08
CA GLY A 347 -18.60 -8.10 -7.00
C GLY A 347 -17.48 -8.85 -6.27
N ASP A 348 -17.65 -9.10 -4.97
CA ASP A 348 -16.64 -9.69 -4.09
C ASP A 348 -16.14 -11.07 -4.60
N ALA A 349 -17.06 -11.90 -5.13
CA ALA A 349 -16.67 -13.17 -5.72
C ALA A 349 -15.78 -13.03 -6.98
N ALA A 350 -15.95 -11.97 -7.78
CA ALA A 350 -15.08 -11.69 -8.91
C ALA A 350 -13.67 -11.25 -8.43
N MET A 351 -13.61 -10.39 -7.41
CA MET A 351 -12.37 -9.95 -6.77
C MET A 351 -11.60 -11.14 -6.17
N ILE A 352 -12.29 -12.00 -5.42
CA ILE A 352 -11.69 -13.18 -4.76
C ILE A 352 -11.13 -14.15 -5.80
N ALA A 353 -11.89 -14.50 -6.85
CA ALA A 353 -11.42 -15.41 -7.89
C ALA A 353 -10.22 -14.82 -8.65
N TYR A 354 -10.28 -13.52 -9.00
CA TYR A 354 -9.19 -12.78 -9.62
C TYR A 354 -7.90 -12.86 -8.80
N GLY A 355 -8.00 -12.52 -7.51
CA GLY A 355 -6.83 -12.47 -6.63
C GLY A 355 -6.29 -13.84 -6.27
N ALA A 356 -7.16 -14.80 -5.91
CA ALA A 356 -6.76 -16.14 -5.51
C ALA A 356 -6.07 -16.91 -6.63
N ALA A 357 -6.56 -16.83 -7.87
CA ALA A 357 -5.94 -17.48 -9.02
C ALA A 357 -4.55 -16.88 -9.31
N ARG A 358 -4.41 -15.56 -9.30
CA ARG A 358 -3.12 -14.88 -9.50
C ARG A 358 -2.13 -15.18 -8.37
N PHE A 359 -2.60 -15.16 -7.12
CA PHE A 359 -1.78 -15.49 -5.95
C PHE A 359 -1.24 -16.92 -6.02
N ALA A 360 -2.11 -17.91 -6.28
CA ALA A 360 -1.71 -19.31 -6.38
C ALA A 360 -0.69 -19.56 -7.51
N LEU A 361 -0.91 -18.97 -8.69
CA LEU A 361 0.03 -19.01 -9.80
C LEU A 361 1.37 -18.39 -9.44
N SER A 362 1.36 -17.21 -8.81
CA SER A 362 2.59 -16.49 -8.44
C SER A 362 3.38 -17.21 -7.37
N GLN A 363 2.70 -17.89 -6.42
CA GLN A 363 3.36 -18.73 -5.42
C GLN A 363 4.10 -19.91 -6.08
N GLY A 364 3.52 -20.48 -7.12
CA GLY A 364 4.09 -21.63 -7.80
C GLY A 364 4.02 -22.94 -6.99
N ASP A 365 3.31 -22.93 -5.85
CA ASP A 365 3.10 -24.09 -5.02
C ASP A 365 1.81 -24.82 -5.41
N ARG A 366 1.97 -26.08 -5.83
CA ARG A 366 0.83 -26.91 -6.23
C ARG A 366 -0.17 -27.12 -5.09
N LYS A 367 0.31 -27.25 -3.83
CA LYS A 367 -0.56 -27.47 -2.67
C LYS A 367 -1.47 -26.27 -2.42
N ILE A 368 -0.89 -25.05 -2.47
CA ILE A 368 -1.66 -23.80 -2.37
C ILE A 368 -2.68 -23.71 -3.51
N GLY A 369 -2.26 -24.07 -4.74
CA GLY A 369 -3.15 -24.09 -5.88
C GLY A 369 -4.34 -25.02 -5.70
N GLU A 370 -4.09 -26.26 -5.23
CA GLU A 370 -5.14 -27.26 -4.95
C GLU A 370 -6.06 -26.82 -3.80
N GLU A 371 -5.51 -26.20 -2.77
CA GLU A 371 -6.27 -25.69 -1.62
C GLU A 371 -7.22 -24.56 -2.00
N LEU A 372 -6.77 -23.61 -2.83
CA LEU A 372 -7.58 -22.47 -3.25
C LEU A 372 -8.54 -22.79 -4.42
N TRP A 373 -8.32 -23.90 -5.11
CA TRP A 373 -9.13 -24.26 -6.29
C TRP A 373 -10.63 -24.34 -6.02
N PRO A 374 -11.12 -24.93 -4.91
CA PRO A 374 -12.56 -24.98 -4.60
C PRO A 374 -13.17 -23.57 -4.46
N LEU A 375 -12.50 -22.65 -3.77
CA LEU A 375 -12.95 -21.28 -3.62
C LEU A 375 -13.02 -20.57 -4.99
N ILE A 376 -11.97 -20.72 -5.79
CA ILE A 376 -11.91 -20.13 -7.14
C ILE A 376 -13.06 -20.65 -7.99
N GLN A 377 -13.29 -21.98 -8.01
CA GLN A 377 -14.39 -22.58 -8.77
C GLN A 377 -15.76 -22.07 -8.31
N TRP A 378 -15.97 -22.01 -6.99
CA TRP A 378 -17.22 -21.50 -6.43
C TRP A 378 -17.47 -20.06 -6.86
N CYS A 379 -16.48 -19.20 -6.74
CA CYS A 379 -16.57 -17.79 -7.15
C CYS A 379 -16.82 -17.64 -8.66
N LEU A 380 -16.20 -18.49 -9.49
CA LEU A 380 -16.45 -18.47 -10.95
C LEU A 380 -17.87 -18.92 -11.28
N GLU A 381 -18.41 -19.91 -10.60
CA GLU A 381 -19.79 -20.36 -10.79
C GLU A 381 -20.79 -19.32 -10.26
N PHE A 382 -20.51 -18.70 -9.10
CA PHE A 382 -21.31 -17.59 -8.59
C PHE A 382 -21.47 -16.47 -9.64
N ASN A 383 -20.35 -15.98 -10.19
CA ASN A 383 -20.39 -14.92 -11.21
C ASN A 383 -21.08 -15.37 -12.50
N LYS A 384 -20.96 -16.66 -12.90
CA LYS A 384 -21.70 -17.23 -14.03
C LYS A 384 -23.22 -17.12 -13.82
N ARG A 385 -23.68 -17.44 -12.61
CA ARG A 385 -25.12 -17.36 -12.26
C ARG A 385 -25.65 -15.92 -12.19
N LYS A 386 -24.75 -14.95 -11.97
CA LYS A 386 -25.04 -13.51 -11.97
C LYS A 386 -24.98 -12.86 -13.36
N LEU A 387 -24.66 -13.61 -14.43
CA LEU A 387 -24.70 -13.06 -15.79
C LEU A 387 -26.14 -12.67 -16.15
N ASN A 388 -26.31 -11.39 -16.52
CA ASN A 388 -27.59 -10.89 -16.99
C ASN A 388 -27.83 -11.26 -18.48
N GLN A 389 -28.97 -10.85 -19.04
CA GLN A 389 -29.32 -11.12 -20.44
C GLN A 389 -28.31 -10.56 -21.48
N PHE A 390 -27.46 -9.62 -21.09
CA PHE A 390 -26.41 -9.04 -21.94
C PHE A 390 -25.06 -9.73 -21.76
N GLY A 391 -25.00 -10.75 -20.91
CA GLY A 391 -23.78 -11.50 -20.62
C GLY A 391 -22.73 -10.77 -19.79
N VAL A 392 -23.12 -9.77 -19.01
CA VAL A 392 -22.26 -9.09 -18.03
C VAL A 392 -22.71 -9.38 -16.60
N VAL A 393 -21.81 -9.29 -15.62
CA VAL A 393 -22.08 -9.70 -14.24
C VAL A 393 -22.91 -8.65 -13.51
N ALA A 394 -24.03 -9.06 -12.94
CA ALA A 394 -24.84 -8.23 -12.06
C ALA A 394 -24.24 -8.18 -10.64
N SER A 395 -24.32 -7.02 -9.99
CA SER A 395 -23.93 -6.79 -8.61
C SER A 395 -24.78 -5.68 -7.99
N ASP A 396 -24.88 -5.63 -6.66
CA ASP A 396 -25.69 -4.63 -5.96
C ASP A 396 -24.96 -3.28 -5.87
N SER A 397 -23.64 -3.32 -5.75
CA SER A 397 -22.78 -2.14 -5.68
C SER A 397 -21.39 -2.45 -6.26
N ASP A 398 -20.41 -1.62 -5.95
CA ASP A 398 -19.00 -1.82 -6.23
C ASP A 398 -18.16 -1.61 -4.95
N GLU A 399 -16.83 -1.62 -5.07
CA GLU A 399 -15.91 -1.41 -3.94
C GLU A 399 -16.06 -0.04 -3.26
N LEU A 400 -16.71 0.94 -3.90
CA LEU A 400 -17.02 2.24 -3.29
C LEU A 400 -18.29 2.21 -2.43
N GLU A 401 -18.92 1.02 -2.26
CA GLU A 401 -19.95 0.77 -1.24
C GLU A 401 -21.17 1.69 -1.34
N GLY A 402 -21.57 2.02 -2.58
CA GLY A 402 -22.73 2.87 -2.85
C GLY A 402 -22.48 4.38 -2.71
N ARG A 403 -21.24 4.83 -2.43
CA ARG A 403 -20.88 6.26 -2.42
C ARG A 403 -21.12 6.92 -3.79
N PHE A 404 -20.97 6.16 -4.85
CA PHE A 404 -21.28 6.54 -6.22
C PHE A 404 -22.19 5.51 -6.86
N PRO A 405 -23.08 5.89 -7.78
CA PRO A 405 -23.91 4.94 -8.50
C PRO A 405 -23.10 3.90 -9.26
N SER A 406 -23.46 2.63 -9.15
CA SER A 406 -22.77 1.49 -9.81
C SER A 406 -23.68 0.72 -10.78
N GLY A 407 -24.98 1.03 -10.81
CA GLY A 407 -25.99 0.36 -11.64
C GLY A 407 -26.28 -1.08 -11.16
N LYS A 408 -27.00 -1.85 -11.98
CA LYS A 408 -27.28 -3.27 -11.73
C LYS A 408 -26.17 -4.21 -12.21
N ALA A 409 -25.24 -3.71 -12.99
CA ALA A 409 -24.03 -4.36 -13.47
C ALA A 409 -23.00 -3.28 -13.74
N ASN A 410 -21.76 -3.47 -13.30
CA ASN A 410 -20.70 -2.51 -13.49
C ASN A 410 -19.48 -3.09 -14.21
N LEU A 411 -18.70 -2.18 -14.80
CA LEU A 411 -17.54 -2.50 -15.61
C LEU A 411 -16.44 -3.20 -14.82
N CYS A 412 -16.24 -2.80 -13.54
CA CYS A 412 -15.21 -3.37 -12.67
C CYS A 412 -15.45 -4.86 -12.43
N THR A 413 -16.62 -5.23 -11.90
CA THR A 413 -16.97 -6.63 -11.60
C THR A 413 -16.85 -7.53 -12.82
N SER A 414 -17.35 -7.09 -13.99
CA SER A 414 -17.28 -7.87 -15.23
C SER A 414 -15.82 -8.02 -15.74
N SER A 415 -15.00 -6.99 -15.61
CA SER A 415 -13.59 -7.02 -16.02
C SER A 415 -12.73 -7.93 -15.12
N LEU A 416 -12.97 -7.90 -13.80
CA LEU A 416 -12.29 -8.79 -12.85
C LEU A 416 -12.69 -10.25 -13.06
N TYR A 417 -13.99 -10.52 -13.32
CA TYR A 417 -14.44 -11.87 -13.66
C TYR A 417 -13.80 -12.39 -14.96
N TYR A 418 -13.63 -11.53 -15.97
CA TYR A 418 -12.92 -11.88 -17.19
C TYR A 418 -11.49 -12.37 -16.90
N ASP A 419 -10.74 -11.63 -16.10
CA ASP A 419 -9.37 -12.01 -15.76
C ASP A 419 -9.29 -13.23 -14.84
N ALA A 420 -10.27 -13.37 -13.93
CA ALA A 420 -10.42 -14.55 -13.08
C ALA A 420 -10.58 -15.83 -13.93
N LEU A 421 -11.40 -15.81 -14.97
CA LEU A 421 -11.56 -16.92 -15.92
C LEU A 421 -10.22 -17.25 -16.64
N CYS A 422 -9.52 -16.22 -17.13
CA CYS A 422 -8.23 -16.41 -17.81
C CYS A 422 -7.16 -16.97 -16.86
N SER A 423 -7.05 -16.43 -15.64
CA SER A 423 -6.06 -16.87 -14.66
C SER A 423 -6.38 -18.27 -14.13
N SER A 424 -7.67 -18.60 -13.98
CA SER A 424 -8.09 -19.94 -13.55
C SER A 424 -7.92 -20.99 -14.63
N GLU A 425 -7.98 -20.64 -15.92
CA GLU A 425 -7.62 -21.56 -17.01
C GLU A 425 -6.14 -21.95 -16.90
N TYR A 426 -5.25 -20.97 -16.68
CA TYR A 426 -3.82 -21.24 -16.47
C TYR A 426 -3.57 -22.09 -15.23
N LEU A 427 -4.19 -21.75 -14.11
CA LEU A 427 -4.02 -22.49 -12.84
C LEU A 427 -4.56 -23.91 -12.99
N GLY A 428 -5.78 -24.08 -13.52
CA GLY A 428 -6.38 -25.40 -13.71
C GLY A 428 -5.56 -26.30 -14.63
N LYS A 429 -4.98 -25.75 -15.70
CA LYS A 429 -4.05 -26.48 -16.57
C LYS A 429 -2.81 -26.95 -15.80
N ALA A 430 -2.21 -26.07 -14.98
CA ALA A 430 -1.04 -26.41 -14.18
C ALA A 430 -1.36 -27.46 -13.10
N LEU A 431 -2.59 -27.47 -12.56
CA LEU A 431 -3.08 -28.46 -11.60
C LEU A 431 -3.58 -29.76 -12.24
N GLY A 432 -3.72 -29.84 -13.57
CA GLY A 432 -4.26 -30.99 -14.27
C GLY A 432 -5.76 -31.18 -14.11
N LYS A 433 -6.52 -30.10 -13.99
CA LYS A 433 -7.99 -30.12 -13.88
C LYS A 433 -8.62 -30.52 -15.23
N ASP A 434 -9.92 -30.88 -15.20
CA ASP A 434 -10.66 -31.35 -16.38
C ASP A 434 -10.52 -30.41 -17.59
N PRO A 435 -9.99 -30.89 -18.74
CA PRO A 435 -9.83 -30.08 -19.94
C PRO A 435 -11.13 -29.46 -20.48
N GLN A 436 -12.29 -30.13 -20.29
CA GLN A 436 -13.58 -29.61 -20.71
C GLN A 436 -13.99 -28.39 -19.88
N LEU A 437 -13.78 -28.43 -18.57
CA LEU A 437 -13.98 -27.28 -17.68
C LEU A 437 -13.09 -26.09 -18.08
N LEU A 438 -11.81 -26.36 -18.38
CA LEU A 438 -10.87 -25.31 -18.78
C LEU A 438 -11.24 -24.70 -20.15
N LEU A 439 -11.73 -25.50 -21.08
CA LEU A 439 -12.25 -25.02 -22.36
C LEU A 439 -13.48 -24.13 -22.16
N GLU A 440 -14.36 -24.50 -21.23
CA GLU A 440 -15.53 -23.68 -20.86
C GLU A 440 -15.10 -22.33 -20.30
N TYR A 441 -14.10 -22.26 -19.39
CA TYR A 441 -13.58 -21.01 -18.88
C TYR A 441 -13.01 -20.11 -19.97
N LYS A 442 -12.21 -20.69 -20.89
CA LYS A 442 -11.67 -19.97 -22.04
C LYS A 442 -12.75 -19.41 -22.96
N LYS A 443 -13.79 -20.21 -23.27
CA LYS A 443 -14.94 -19.80 -24.10
C LYS A 443 -15.70 -18.66 -23.41
N ARG A 444 -16.00 -18.81 -22.13
CA ARG A 444 -16.72 -17.81 -21.34
C ARG A 444 -15.95 -16.49 -21.22
N ALA A 445 -14.63 -16.54 -21.04
CA ALA A 445 -13.79 -15.35 -21.07
C ALA A 445 -13.88 -14.61 -22.41
N ALA A 446 -13.83 -15.34 -23.52
CA ALA A 446 -13.97 -14.74 -24.85
C ALA A 446 -15.35 -14.13 -25.10
N GLU A 447 -16.41 -14.77 -24.64
CA GLU A 447 -17.79 -14.28 -24.73
C GLU A 447 -17.98 -13.05 -23.83
N LEU A 448 -17.52 -13.09 -22.58
CA LEU A 448 -17.60 -11.98 -21.63
C LEU A 448 -16.83 -10.74 -22.13
N LYS A 449 -15.66 -10.92 -22.75
CA LYS A 449 -14.93 -9.79 -23.35
C LYS A 449 -15.78 -9.07 -24.40
N LYS A 450 -16.49 -9.82 -25.26
CA LYS A 450 -17.42 -9.24 -26.25
C LYS A 450 -18.61 -8.56 -25.57
N SER A 451 -19.16 -9.16 -24.52
CA SER A 451 -20.26 -8.59 -23.76
C SER A 451 -19.84 -7.28 -23.06
N ILE A 452 -18.63 -7.21 -22.51
CA ILE A 452 -18.08 -5.97 -21.92
C ILE A 452 -18.03 -4.86 -22.99
N GLU A 453 -17.51 -5.15 -24.18
CA GLU A 453 -17.46 -4.16 -25.25
C GLU A 453 -18.86 -3.71 -25.69
N ASN A 454 -19.77 -4.66 -25.90
CA ASN A 454 -21.12 -4.37 -26.36
C ASN A 454 -21.98 -3.60 -25.36
N TYR A 455 -21.84 -3.90 -24.06
CA TYR A 455 -22.68 -3.34 -23.01
C TYR A 455 -22.13 -2.05 -22.43
N PHE A 456 -20.82 -2.00 -22.16
CA PHE A 456 -20.18 -0.85 -21.53
C PHE A 456 -19.50 0.10 -22.53
N GLY A 457 -19.13 -0.37 -23.73
CA GLY A 457 -18.49 0.46 -24.75
C GLY A 457 -19.40 1.64 -25.17
N ALA A 458 -18.89 2.87 -25.00
CA ALA A 458 -19.68 4.08 -25.24
C ALA A 458 -18.75 5.29 -25.55
N THR A 459 -19.36 6.35 -26.07
CA THR A 459 -18.74 7.67 -26.08
C THR A 459 -19.31 8.45 -24.90
N ILE A 460 -18.45 8.77 -23.92
CA ILE A 460 -18.82 9.51 -22.71
C ILE A 460 -18.06 10.84 -22.69
N MET A 461 -18.79 11.95 -22.60
CA MET A 461 -18.21 13.31 -22.59
C MET A 461 -17.22 13.55 -23.74
N GLY A 462 -17.49 12.96 -24.91
CA GLY A 462 -16.65 13.10 -26.12
C GLY A 462 -15.53 12.05 -26.25
N PHE A 463 -15.27 11.22 -25.23
CA PHE A 463 -14.23 10.19 -25.26
C PHE A 463 -14.80 8.83 -25.68
N ASN A 464 -14.19 8.17 -26.65
CA ASN A 464 -14.52 6.80 -27.06
C ASN A 464 -13.94 5.80 -26.03
N THR A 465 -14.70 5.59 -24.94
CA THR A 465 -14.27 4.81 -23.77
C THR A 465 -15.38 3.86 -23.31
N TYR A 466 -15.58 3.70 -22.04
CA TYR A 466 -16.63 2.88 -21.41
C TYR A 466 -17.53 3.75 -20.54
N ARG A 467 -18.84 3.48 -20.56
CA ARG A 467 -19.72 3.84 -19.44
C ARG A 467 -19.47 2.86 -18.30
N TYR A 468 -19.58 3.31 -17.07
CA TYR A 468 -19.31 2.45 -15.92
C TYR A 468 -20.47 1.47 -15.64
N TYR A 469 -21.70 1.90 -15.90
CA TYR A 469 -22.94 1.12 -15.84
C TYR A 469 -23.94 1.62 -16.89
N GLU A 470 -25.03 0.90 -17.10
CA GLU A 470 -26.08 1.29 -18.06
C GLU A 470 -26.75 2.62 -17.66
N GLY A 471 -26.79 3.58 -18.56
CA GLY A 471 -27.31 4.94 -18.32
C GLY A 471 -26.30 5.90 -17.68
N ASN A 472 -25.07 5.46 -17.40
CA ASN A 472 -24.03 6.36 -16.93
C ASN A 472 -23.51 7.29 -18.06
N ASP A 473 -23.60 8.59 -17.84
CA ASP A 473 -23.20 9.67 -18.79
C ASP A 473 -21.98 10.46 -18.32
N LYS A 474 -21.42 10.12 -17.15
CA LYS A 474 -20.24 10.75 -16.56
C LYS A 474 -19.02 9.87 -16.64
N LEU A 475 -17.84 10.46 -16.79
CA LEU A 475 -16.59 9.73 -16.67
C LEU A 475 -16.40 9.23 -15.22
N ARG A 476 -16.01 7.98 -15.07
CA ARG A 476 -15.64 7.34 -13.80
C ARG A 476 -14.16 6.93 -13.86
N ALA A 477 -13.43 7.07 -12.76
CA ALA A 477 -12.02 6.64 -12.73
C ALA A 477 -11.87 5.14 -13.06
N TRP A 478 -12.84 4.30 -12.66
CA TRP A 478 -12.84 2.85 -12.85
C TRP A 478 -12.96 2.37 -14.31
N ILE A 479 -13.11 3.28 -15.28
CA ILE A 479 -12.93 2.92 -16.71
C ILE A 479 -11.52 2.41 -17.02
N CYS A 480 -10.56 2.59 -16.11
CA CYS A 480 -9.20 2.07 -16.22
C CYS A 480 -9.09 0.54 -16.02
N ILE A 481 -10.06 -0.11 -15.37
CA ILE A 481 -9.96 -1.54 -15.00
C ILE A 481 -9.79 -2.45 -16.23
N PRO A 482 -10.51 -2.29 -17.35
CA PRO A 482 -10.25 -3.05 -18.57
C PRO A 482 -8.80 -3.06 -19.00
N LEU A 483 -8.09 -1.92 -18.90
CA LEU A 483 -6.68 -1.83 -19.27
C LEU A 483 -5.79 -2.74 -18.41
N THR A 484 -6.11 -2.89 -17.13
CA THR A 484 -5.35 -3.72 -16.18
C THR A 484 -5.47 -5.22 -16.43
N VAL A 485 -6.49 -5.62 -17.18
CA VAL A 485 -6.79 -7.02 -17.53
C VAL A 485 -6.64 -7.32 -19.04
N ASN A 486 -5.89 -6.46 -19.74
CA ASN A 486 -5.59 -6.60 -21.18
C ASN A 486 -6.80 -6.50 -22.12
N ILE A 487 -7.83 -5.73 -21.75
CA ILE A 487 -8.92 -5.35 -22.64
C ILE A 487 -8.58 -3.96 -23.22
N PHE A 488 -8.16 -3.92 -24.49
CA PHE A 488 -7.60 -2.74 -25.15
C PHE A 488 -8.47 -2.18 -26.29
N ASP A 489 -9.69 -2.68 -26.44
CA ASP A 489 -10.58 -2.32 -27.55
C ASP A 489 -10.81 -0.79 -27.62
N ARG A 490 -10.87 -0.11 -26.47
CA ARG A 490 -11.02 1.37 -26.34
C ARG A 490 -9.87 2.08 -25.63
N LYS A 491 -8.65 1.48 -25.66
CA LYS A 491 -7.52 1.94 -24.85
C LYS A 491 -7.20 3.42 -25.05
N GLN A 492 -7.17 3.92 -26.29
CA GLN A 492 -6.78 5.30 -26.57
C GLN A 492 -7.75 6.32 -25.94
N GLY A 493 -9.04 6.18 -26.24
CA GLY A 493 -10.06 7.08 -25.69
C GLY A 493 -10.19 6.95 -24.17
N THR A 494 -9.95 5.75 -23.61
CA THR A 494 -9.92 5.56 -22.16
C THR A 494 -8.74 6.29 -21.51
N ILE A 495 -7.53 6.19 -22.07
CA ILE A 495 -6.36 6.90 -21.55
C ILE A 495 -6.53 8.42 -21.71
N ASP A 496 -7.11 8.88 -22.82
CA ASP A 496 -7.41 10.29 -23.04
C ASP A 496 -8.42 10.83 -22.01
N ALA A 497 -9.45 10.04 -21.69
CA ALA A 497 -10.44 10.38 -20.66
C ALA A 497 -9.83 10.43 -19.25
N LEU A 498 -9.00 9.45 -18.88
CA LEU A 498 -8.37 9.36 -17.55
C LEU A 498 -7.50 10.59 -17.26
N PHE A 499 -6.76 11.07 -18.25
CA PHE A 499 -5.86 12.21 -18.09
C PHE A 499 -6.45 13.54 -18.61
N SER A 500 -7.75 13.57 -18.85
CA SER A 500 -8.44 14.80 -19.17
C SER A 500 -8.65 15.70 -17.94
N PRO A 501 -8.89 17.00 -18.10
CA PRO A 501 -9.26 17.89 -17.00
C PRO A 501 -10.57 17.49 -16.29
N ASP A 502 -11.38 16.63 -16.90
CA ASP A 502 -12.63 16.15 -16.33
C ASP A 502 -12.43 15.12 -15.21
N LEU A 503 -11.30 14.37 -15.22
CA LEU A 503 -10.97 13.37 -14.21
C LEU A 503 -9.67 13.66 -13.48
N TRP A 504 -8.62 14.17 -14.17
CA TRP A 504 -7.34 14.39 -13.53
C TRP A 504 -7.32 15.65 -12.69
N THR A 505 -6.96 15.54 -11.43
CA THR A 505 -6.76 16.64 -10.49
C THR A 505 -5.30 16.73 -10.05
N ASN A 506 -4.93 17.78 -9.31
CA ASN A 506 -3.60 17.88 -8.71
C ASN A 506 -3.29 16.77 -7.69
N ASP A 507 -4.33 16.13 -7.16
CA ASP A 507 -4.22 15.07 -6.14
C ASP A 507 -4.24 13.66 -6.74
N GLY A 508 -4.65 13.51 -7.98
CA GLY A 508 -4.84 12.24 -8.68
C GLY A 508 -6.15 12.22 -9.46
N LEU A 509 -6.68 11.03 -9.74
CA LEU A 509 -7.96 10.89 -10.45
C LEU A 509 -9.14 11.12 -9.51
N ALA A 510 -10.03 12.02 -9.90
CA ALA A 510 -11.35 12.11 -9.30
C ALA A 510 -12.12 10.80 -9.52
N SER A 511 -12.91 10.38 -8.54
CA SER A 511 -13.73 9.17 -8.64
C SER A 511 -14.74 9.26 -9.77
N GLN A 512 -15.27 10.47 -10.02
CA GLN A 512 -16.22 10.78 -11.08
C GLN A 512 -16.01 12.22 -11.56
N SER A 513 -16.25 12.47 -12.84
CA SER A 513 -16.24 13.83 -13.40
C SER A 513 -17.24 14.75 -12.69
N GLY A 514 -16.78 15.96 -12.36
CA GLY A 514 -17.55 16.97 -11.61
C GLY A 514 -17.56 16.77 -10.10
N ASP A 515 -16.90 15.73 -9.58
CA ASP A 515 -16.65 15.52 -8.15
C ASP A 515 -15.23 15.93 -7.79
N LYS A 516 -15.00 16.28 -6.53
CA LYS A 516 -13.65 16.63 -6.03
C LYS A 516 -13.02 15.52 -5.20
N THR A 517 -13.76 14.43 -4.96
CA THR A 517 -13.25 13.28 -4.21
C THR A 517 -12.33 12.47 -5.10
N PHE A 518 -11.08 12.33 -4.72
CA PHE A 518 -10.15 11.41 -5.34
C PHE A 518 -9.86 10.23 -4.41
N TRP A 519 -9.51 9.09 -5.02
CA TRP A 519 -9.06 7.88 -4.33
C TRP A 519 -7.74 7.45 -4.96
N ASP A 520 -6.70 7.29 -4.15
CA ASP A 520 -5.40 6.87 -4.67
C ASP A 520 -5.49 5.53 -5.40
N ARG A 521 -6.32 4.59 -4.94
CA ARG A 521 -6.51 3.31 -5.61
C ARG A 521 -6.91 3.45 -7.08
N SER A 522 -7.79 4.38 -7.41
CA SER A 522 -8.19 4.60 -8.81
C SER A 522 -7.04 5.15 -9.66
N THR A 523 -6.24 6.07 -9.09
CA THR A 523 -5.03 6.60 -9.74
C THR A 523 -4.00 5.49 -9.98
N LEU A 524 -3.77 4.62 -8.98
CA LEU A 524 -2.81 3.53 -9.04
C LEU A 524 -3.24 2.44 -10.05
N TYR A 525 -4.54 2.13 -10.10
CA TYR A 525 -5.11 1.26 -11.13
C TYR A 525 -4.93 1.84 -12.52
N ALA A 526 -5.25 3.12 -12.69
CA ALA A 526 -5.11 3.79 -13.98
C ALA A 526 -3.67 3.79 -14.47
N LEU A 527 -2.70 4.13 -13.61
CA LEU A 527 -1.28 4.11 -13.94
C LEU A 527 -0.81 2.70 -14.33
N ARG A 528 -1.23 1.66 -13.58
CA ARG A 528 -0.95 0.27 -13.92
C ARG A 528 -1.51 -0.08 -15.30
N GLY A 529 -2.77 0.25 -15.56
CA GLY A 529 -3.44 -0.01 -16.83
C GLY A 529 -2.83 0.73 -18.01
N VAL A 530 -2.42 1.98 -17.82
CA VAL A 530 -1.78 2.81 -18.85
C VAL A 530 -0.43 2.24 -19.27
N PHE A 531 0.40 1.78 -18.32
CA PHE A 531 1.64 1.06 -18.65
C PHE A 531 1.34 -0.25 -19.35
N THR A 532 0.40 -1.05 -18.86
CA THR A 532 0.00 -2.30 -19.51
C THR A 532 -0.47 -2.08 -20.94
N ALA A 533 -1.18 -0.98 -21.22
CA ALA A 533 -1.65 -0.60 -22.56
C ALA A 533 -0.53 -0.01 -23.47
N GLY A 534 0.67 0.22 -22.92
CA GLY A 534 1.87 0.64 -23.66
C GLY A 534 2.05 2.16 -23.80
N ASP A 535 1.25 2.99 -23.14
CA ASP A 535 1.47 4.44 -23.13
C ASP A 535 2.44 4.86 -22.01
N THR A 536 3.70 4.49 -22.22
CA THR A 536 4.76 4.75 -21.22
C THR A 536 5.04 6.23 -21.01
N LYS A 537 4.80 7.09 -22.02
CA LYS A 537 5.05 8.52 -21.92
C LYS A 537 4.13 9.19 -20.90
N ARG A 538 2.80 9.00 -21.07
CA ARG A 538 1.83 9.52 -20.13
C ARG A 538 1.91 8.80 -18.78
N GLY A 539 2.03 7.49 -18.79
CA GLY A 539 2.21 6.69 -17.58
C GLY A 539 3.34 7.24 -16.70
N LEU A 540 4.52 7.49 -17.26
CA LEU A 540 5.66 8.00 -16.50
C LEU A 540 5.48 9.45 -16.04
N LEU A 541 4.90 10.33 -16.89
CA LEU A 541 4.62 11.72 -16.53
C LEU A 541 3.74 11.80 -15.26
N TYR A 542 2.63 11.09 -15.27
CA TYR A 542 1.66 11.12 -14.17
C TYR A 542 2.13 10.29 -12.95
N LEU A 543 2.88 9.21 -13.16
CA LEU A 543 3.48 8.45 -12.06
C LEU A 543 4.53 9.28 -11.31
N ARG A 544 5.37 10.05 -12.00
CA ARG A 544 6.32 10.99 -11.39
C ARG A 544 5.61 12.06 -10.58
N HIS A 545 4.58 12.68 -11.15
CA HIS A 545 3.77 13.68 -10.45
C HIS A 545 3.19 13.11 -9.15
N TYR A 546 2.52 11.96 -9.25
CA TYR A 546 1.95 11.25 -8.10
C TYR A 546 3.01 10.90 -7.05
N SER A 547 4.11 10.28 -7.47
CA SER A 547 5.16 9.80 -6.56
C SER A 547 5.90 10.95 -5.86
N ASN A 548 6.19 12.03 -6.59
CA ASN A 548 6.80 13.22 -6.00
C ASN A 548 5.88 13.83 -4.93
N ARG A 549 4.57 13.91 -5.20
CA ARG A 549 3.60 14.44 -4.27
C ARG A 549 3.45 13.57 -3.02
N ARG A 550 3.40 12.24 -3.15
CA ARG A 550 3.24 11.31 -2.02
C ARG A 550 4.53 11.06 -1.23
N LEU A 551 5.69 11.25 -1.84
CA LEU A 551 6.97 11.02 -1.17
C LEU A 551 7.61 12.29 -0.62
N LEU A 552 7.51 13.42 -1.34
CA LEU A 552 8.26 14.63 -1.05
C LEU A 552 7.37 15.88 -0.87
N GLY A 553 6.04 15.73 -0.96
CA GLY A 553 5.06 16.82 -0.84
C GLY A 553 4.69 17.18 0.58
N GLU A 554 3.42 17.55 0.77
CA GLU A 554 2.91 18.06 2.05
C GLU A 554 2.37 16.95 2.96
N HIS A 555 2.08 15.75 2.44
CA HIS A 555 1.64 14.59 3.20
C HIS A 555 2.36 13.35 2.69
N VAL A 556 3.22 12.79 3.51
CA VAL A 556 4.22 11.78 3.15
C VAL A 556 4.29 10.65 4.19
N PRO A 557 4.88 9.48 3.90
CA PRO A 557 5.57 9.07 2.65
C PRO A 557 4.78 8.05 1.83
N TYR A 558 3.51 7.81 2.10
CA TYR A 558 2.75 6.68 1.56
C TYR A 558 1.57 7.12 0.69
N PRO A 559 1.05 6.25 -0.19
CA PRO A 559 -0.28 6.40 -0.75
C PRO A 559 -1.34 6.60 0.34
N VAL A 560 -2.44 7.26 -0.01
CA VAL A 560 -3.53 7.56 0.92
C VAL A 560 -4.83 6.89 0.46
N GLU A 561 -5.82 6.79 1.35
CA GLU A 561 -7.13 6.27 0.99
C GLU A 561 -7.84 7.21 0.02
N ALA A 562 -8.24 8.38 0.48
CA ALA A 562 -9.05 9.33 -0.25
C ALA A 562 -8.91 10.75 0.32
N PHE A 563 -9.38 11.73 -0.45
CA PHE A 563 -9.47 13.12 0.00
C PHE A 563 -10.66 13.81 -0.74
N PRO A 564 -11.45 14.64 -0.08
CA PRO A 564 -11.46 14.96 1.36
C PRO A 564 -11.98 13.82 2.25
N GLU A 565 -12.66 12.83 1.68
CA GLU A 565 -13.05 11.61 2.40
C GLU A 565 -11.80 10.85 2.89
N GLY A 566 -11.89 10.20 4.04
CA GLY A 566 -10.76 9.44 4.59
C GLY A 566 -9.64 10.28 5.17
N ASN A 567 -9.67 11.60 5.02
CA ASN A 567 -8.72 12.54 5.61
C ASN A 567 -7.24 12.17 5.38
N GLN A 568 -6.91 11.71 4.17
CA GLN A 568 -5.58 11.30 3.73
C GLN A 568 -4.94 10.18 4.61
N ARG A 569 -5.72 9.20 5.04
CA ARG A 569 -5.21 8.06 5.80
C ARG A 569 -4.22 7.23 4.99
N HIS A 570 -3.12 6.83 5.61
CA HIS A 570 -2.12 5.94 5.01
C HIS A 570 -2.57 4.47 5.04
N LEU A 571 -3.48 4.08 4.15
CA LEU A 571 -3.89 2.67 4.06
C LEU A 571 -2.81 1.83 3.39
N SER A 572 -2.69 0.59 3.83
CA SER A 572 -1.61 -0.30 3.38
C SER A 572 -1.88 -0.96 2.03
N ALA A 573 -3.15 -1.19 1.68
CA ALA A 573 -3.53 -1.84 0.43
C ALA A 573 -3.16 -1.01 -0.81
N GLU A 574 -3.32 0.31 -0.75
CA GLU A 574 -2.89 1.25 -1.79
C GLU A 574 -1.37 1.20 -2.02
N SER A 575 -0.60 0.96 -0.98
CA SER A 575 0.84 0.79 -1.10
C SER A 575 1.20 -0.49 -1.89
N GLY A 576 0.45 -1.57 -1.72
CA GLY A 576 0.57 -2.76 -2.57
C GLY A 576 0.22 -2.48 -4.03
N LEU A 577 -0.86 -1.73 -4.29
CA LEU A 577 -1.22 -1.29 -5.64
C LEU A 577 -0.13 -0.46 -6.31
N TYR A 578 0.52 0.45 -5.56
CA TYR A 578 1.64 1.22 -6.09
C TYR A 578 2.77 0.31 -6.59
N CYS A 579 3.15 -0.70 -5.80
CA CYS A 579 4.17 -1.66 -6.21
C CYS A 579 3.78 -2.43 -7.49
N ARG A 580 2.50 -2.74 -7.66
CA ARG A 580 1.97 -3.46 -8.82
C ARG A 580 1.98 -2.63 -10.11
N ILE A 581 2.08 -1.29 -10.05
CA ILE A 581 2.32 -0.47 -11.24
C ILE A 581 3.62 -0.90 -11.92
N PHE A 582 4.64 -1.21 -11.14
CA PHE A 582 5.94 -1.64 -11.68
C PHE A 582 5.90 -3.11 -12.07
N THR A 583 5.56 -4.03 -11.16
CA THR A 583 5.60 -5.46 -11.44
C THR A 583 4.67 -5.86 -12.60
N GLU A 584 3.41 -5.46 -12.57
CA GLU A 584 2.39 -5.85 -13.54
C GLU A 584 2.24 -4.85 -14.70
N GLY A 585 2.43 -3.54 -14.45
CA GLY A 585 2.31 -2.49 -15.47
C GLY A 585 3.59 -2.33 -16.27
N LEU A 586 4.66 -1.83 -15.65
CA LEU A 586 5.90 -1.44 -16.33
C LEU A 586 6.71 -2.66 -16.83
N PHE A 587 6.87 -3.70 -16.00
CA PHE A 587 7.52 -4.95 -16.40
C PHE A 587 6.55 -5.91 -17.09
N GLY A 588 5.25 -5.72 -16.92
CA GLY A 588 4.22 -6.56 -17.54
C GLY A 588 4.28 -8.01 -17.09
N LEU A 589 4.65 -8.27 -15.81
CA LEU A 589 4.73 -9.60 -15.25
C LEU A 589 3.33 -10.15 -15.02
N ARG A 590 2.99 -11.26 -15.70
CA ARG A 590 1.71 -11.96 -15.56
C ARG A 590 1.94 -13.46 -15.38
N PRO A 591 1.51 -14.05 -14.27
CA PRO A 591 1.60 -15.50 -14.05
C PRO A 591 0.75 -16.28 -15.07
N THR A 592 1.30 -17.37 -15.63
CA THR A 592 0.65 -18.22 -16.62
C THR A 592 0.81 -19.72 -16.37
N GLY A 593 1.42 -20.07 -15.24
CA GLY A 593 1.60 -21.42 -14.75
C GLY A 593 2.30 -21.39 -13.39
N LEU A 594 2.42 -22.54 -12.73
CA LEU A 594 3.09 -22.63 -11.42
C LEU A 594 4.61 -22.37 -11.51
N ASN A 595 5.20 -22.53 -12.67
CA ASN A 595 6.62 -22.25 -12.94
C ASN A 595 6.82 -21.34 -14.15
N SER A 596 5.78 -20.64 -14.60
CA SER A 596 5.86 -19.83 -15.82
C SER A 596 5.03 -18.55 -15.73
N PHE A 597 5.53 -17.52 -16.43
CA PHE A 597 4.89 -16.21 -16.54
C PHE A 597 5.20 -15.56 -17.87
N THR A 598 4.43 -14.57 -18.25
CA THR A 598 4.78 -13.68 -19.36
C THR A 598 5.36 -12.38 -18.83
N LEU A 599 6.26 -11.78 -19.62
CA LEU A 599 6.77 -10.42 -19.44
C LEU A 599 6.46 -9.60 -20.70
N THR A 600 5.96 -8.38 -20.47
CA THR A 600 5.72 -7.40 -21.53
C THR A 600 6.37 -6.07 -21.13
N PRO A 601 7.72 -6.00 -21.12
CA PRO A 601 8.43 -4.84 -20.60
C PRO A 601 8.12 -3.57 -21.41
N GLN A 602 7.81 -2.49 -20.72
CA GLN A 602 7.44 -1.19 -21.26
C GLN A 602 8.50 -0.14 -20.88
N LEU A 603 9.76 -0.29 -21.37
CA LEU A 603 10.84 0.63 -21.05
C LEU A 603 10.54 2.03 -21.60
N PRO A 604 10.39 3.05 -20.73
CA PRO A 604 10.16 4.44 -21.16
C PRO A 604 11.27 4.94 -22.09
N ALA A 605 10.90 5.80 -23.06
CA ALA A 605 11.83 6.26 -24.07
C ALA A 605 13.08 6.98 -23.53
N GLU A 606 12.92 7.65 -22.40
CA GLU A 606 13.97 8.43 -21.72
C GLU A 606 14.84 7.61 -20.77
N TRP A 607 14.55 6.30 -20.58
CA TRP A 607 15.33 5.43 -19.72
C TRP A 607 16.22 4.49 -20.52
N ASP A 608 17.46 4.31 -20.05
CA ASP A 608 18.39 3.35 -20.61
C ASP A 608 18.24 1.95 -20.01
N PHE A 609 17.66 1.88 -18.80
CA PHE A 609 17.45 0.63 -18.09
C PHE A 609 16.29 0.68 -17.11
N MET A 610 15.80 -0.50 -16.72
CA MET A 610 14.99 -0.74 -15.53
C MET A 610 15.25 -2.17 -15.04
N MET A 611 15.27 -2.34 -13.71
CA MET A 611 15.55 -3.64 -13.08
C MET A 611 14.59 -3.88 -11.92
N LEU A 612 14.16 -5.14 -11.76
CA LEU A 612 13.61 -5.67 -10.52
C LEU A 612 14.53 -6.78 -10.05
N LYS A 613 15.14 -6.58 -8.89
CA LYS A 613 16.06 -7.55 -8.30
C LYS A 613 15.40 -8.26 -7.14
N LYS A 614 15.82 -9.50 -6.92
CA LYS A 614 15.28 -10.36 -5.85
C LYS A 614 13.75 -10.40 -5.86
N VAL A 615 13.21 -10.64 -7.04
CA VAL A 615 11.79 -10.95 -7.21
C VAL A 615 11.59 -12.38 -6.74
N HIS A 616 10.64 -12.58 -5.84
CA HIS A 616 10.23 -13.93 -5.46
C HIS A 616 9.01 -14.36 -6.27
N GLY A 617 8.67 -15.63 -6.21
CA GLY A 617 7.53 -16.21 -6.91
C GLY A 617 7.91 -17.45 -7.68
N PHE A 618 6.92 -18.25 -8.06
CA PHE A 618 7.12 -19.47 -8.82
C PHE A 618 8.11 -20.46 -8.17
N GLN A 619 8.20 -20.45 -6.83
CA GLN A 619 9.18 -21.16 -6.01
C GLN A 619 10.64 -20.80 -6.36
N GLN A 620 10.90 -19.60 -6.88
CA GLN A 620 12.20 -19.09 -7.28
C GLN A 620 12.46 -17.69 -6.72
N GLU A 621 13.74 -17.33 -6.58
CA GLU A 621 14.20 -15.95 -6.51
C GLU A 621 14.92 -15.61 -7.83
N PHE A 622 14.57 -14.47 -8.43
CA PHE A 622 15.11 -14.09 -9.73
C PHE A 622 15.21 -12.57 -9.91
N ASP A 623 16.09 -12.18 -10.84
CA ASP A 623 16.25 -10.79 -11.27
C ASP A 623 15.70 -10.60 -12.68
N LEU A 624 15.05 -9.47 -12.90
CA LEU A 624 14.61 -8.97 -14.20
C LEU A 624 15.44 -7.75 -14.59
N THR A 625 16.13 -7.81 -15.72
CA THR A 625 16.91 -6.69 -16.24
C THR A 625 16.45 -6.36 -17.66
N VAL A 626 16.14 -5.11 -17.89
CA VAL A 626 15.76 -4.55 -19.19
C VAL A 626 16.73 -3.42 -19.52
N LEU A 627 17.49 -3.57 -20.63
CA LEU A 627 18.47 -2.58 -21.08
C LEU A 627 18.09 -2.10 -22.48
N ARG A 628 18.24 -0.82 -22.75
CA ARG A 628 18.05 -0.27 -24.10
C ARG A 628 19.12 -0.76 -25.07
N LYS A 629 18.70 -1.18 -26.28
CA LYS A 629 19.55 -1.58 -27.40
C LYS A 629 19.05 -0.94 -28.70
N GLY A 630 19.37 0.34 -28.87
CA GLY A 630 18.83 1.16 -29.96
C GLY A 630 17.30 1.29 -29.87
N SER A 631 16.57 0.88 -30.91
CA SER A 631 15.10 0.85 -30.91
C SER A 631 14.50 -0.35 -30.18
N ASN A 632 15.32 -1.33 -29.81
CA ASN A 632 14.94 -2.55 -29.09
C ASN A 632 15.38 -2.49 -27.62
N ILE A 633 15.08 -3.57 -26.90
CA ILE A 633 15.52 -3.79 -25.52
C ILE A 633 16.15 -5.18 -25.39
N GLN A 634 17.14 -5.31 -24.53
CA GLN A 634 17.63 -6.61 -24.07
C GLN A 634 16.92 -6.96 -22.78
N LEU A 635 16.16 -8.06 -22.80
CA LEU A 635 15.50 -8.62 -21.62
C LEU A 635 16.33 -9.79 -21.10
N THR A 636 16.72 -9.74 -19.84
CA THR A 636 17.41 -10.83 -19.14
C THR A 636 16.62 -11.22 -17.89
N VAL A 637 16.39 -12.53 -17.71
CA VAL A 637 15.87 -13.13 -16.49
C VAL A 637 16.94 -14.05 -15.92
N LYS A 638 17.33 -13.83 -14.66
CA LYS A 638 18.39 -14.58 -13.99
C LYS A 638 17.88 -15.12 -12.66
N SER A 639 18.07 -16.42 -12.40
CA SER A 639 17.79 -17.04 -11.09
C SER A 639 19.10 -17.62 -10.54
N GLY A 640 19.55 -17.09 -9.41
CA GLY A 640 20.86 -17.39 -8.86
C GLY A 640 21.99 -17.11 -9.86
N ALA A 641 22.82 -18.11 -10.17
CA ALA A 641 23.87 -18.02 -11.18
C ALA A 641 23.37 -18.30 -12.62
N SER A 642 22.14 -18.79 -12.79
CA SER A 642 21.62 -19.29 -14.08
C SER A 642 20.90 -18.19 -14.85
N ILE A 643 21.20 -18.05 -16.13
CA ILE A 643 20.44 -17.22 -17.06
C ILE A 643 19.27 -18.05 -17.59
N VAL A 644 18.05 -17.71 -17.18
CA VAL A 644 16.81 -18.37 -17.61
C VAL A 644 16.38 -17.88 -19.00
N PHE A 645 16.55 -16.56 -19.22
CA PHE A 645 16.19 -15.92 -20.47
C PHE A 645 17.14 -14.75 -20.77
N ASN A 646 17.59 -14.63 -22.03
CA ASN A 646 18.39 -13.49 -22.47
C ASN A 646 18.20 -13.28 -23.98
N LYS A 647 17.42 -12.26 -24.36
CA LYS A 647 17.17 -11.95 -25.78
C LYS A 647 17.02 -10.45 -26.01
N VAL A 648 17.39 -10.02 -27.20
CA VAL A 648 17.01 -8.70 -27.71
C VAL A 648 15.63 -8.82 -28.34
N ILE A 649 14.70 -7.99 -27.87
CA ILE A 649 13.29 -8.01 -28.26
C ILE A 649 12.79 -6.58 -28.54
N ARG A 650 11.68 -6.46 -29.26
CA ARG A 650 11.00 -5.16 -29.41
C ARG A 650 10.43 -4.73 -28.05
N ASN A 651 10.60 -3.45 -27.68
CA ASN A 651 9.97 -2.88 -26.49
C ASN A 651 8.43 -3.08 -26.54
N GLY A 652 7.83 -3.53 -25.44
CA GLY A 652 6.41 -3.84 -25.37
C GLY A 652 5.99 -5.18 -25.99
N SER A 653 6.94 -6.01 -26.45
CA SER A 653 6.62 -7.36 -26.93
C SER A 653 6.57 -8.37 -25.78
N THR A 654 5.56 -9.24 -25.81
CA THR A 654 5.36 -10.27 -24.78
C THR A 654 6.32 -11.45 -24.98
N GLN A 655 6.97 -11.88 -23.90
CA GLN A 655 7.83 -13.06 -23.85
C GLN A 655 7.32 -14.02 -22.78
N THR A 656 7.33 -15.32 -23.08
CA THR A 656 7.03 -16.36 -22.07
C THR A 656 8.32 -16.84 -21.44
N ILE A 657 8.34 -16.85 -20.11
CA ILE A 657 9.44 -17.33 -19.29
C ILE A 657 8.96 -18.59 -18.57
N THR A 658 9.79 -19.63 -18.54
CA THR A 658 9.49 -20.86 -17.80
C THR A 658 10.74 -21.28 -17.04
N PHE A 659 10.61 -21.44 -15.74
CA PHE A 659 11.66 -22.04 -14.93
C PHE A 659 11.69 -23.54 -15.15
N ARG A 660 12.87 -24.10 -15.25
CA ARG A 660 13.05 -25.55 -15.27
C ARG A 660 12.99 -26.06 -13.83
N ASN A 661 12.22 -27.10 -13.62
CA ASN A 661 12.14 -27.81 -12.33
C ASN A 661 13.48 -28.49 -12.03
#